data_a0d3d5f466aba40201e75fe9eaa25246
#
_entry.id   a0d3d5f466aba40201e75fe9eaa25246
#
_cell.length_a   1.000
_cell.length_b   1.000
_cell.length_c   1.000
_cell.angle_alpha   90.00
_cell.angle_beta   90.00
_cell.angle_gamma   90.00
#
_symmetry.space_group_name_H-M   'P 1'
#
loop_
_entity.id
_entity.type
_entity.pdbx_description
1 polymer ?
#
loop_
_entity_poly.entity_id
_entity_poly.type
_entity_poly.pdbx_seq_one_letter_code
_entity_poly.pdbx_strand_id
1 'polypeptide(L)'
;MKKTKFYALLFFLTVAMSGCDNEYDDTGIRTQIAEVTDQVKALQTLTEALQNRDYILSVVPTTVEGVPGYLITFAQAEPVTILCGTSVIAAVDTSHGDYVVFTLADGTTTITLPRSNAVTIGLDGYDVLYCTASSLDIPLLFPSTLKSGDYTSIAATVTNDNGTGTDIQTRASAGTNGVWKVDITQPAFGDDGMIIPNSSKVTLTPPKHVKLSDTAILKVTLVDKKGMETTVTRPIKYSTVAAVTSTVGNLSSVATDAEMTALAIKGSVDATDLAYIRNTLTKLEVLDLSMTDMVTLPGWGLGFHPDDGYQPNTTLKEVMLPASLVTIGKSAFLNCRALDYVDTGNAETITEYAFEGCSNLREVILSEKLKTVGNCAFRNCVSLSLIDIPGSVETLGRWVFENCGNLQSVVLHEGVQSLSESTFYGCGIRSVSIPSTVTAIPNWTFQDCKYLEHVNWHDGITSIGEAAFNRCTSLRNIRIPAGVTSIADDTFYGCTSLHSVGFHDNITRIGVNAFDKCYALTLEETNQDNPYNLPVSLTTLGECAFQNCTGITRVCLPEGVTVVPRYAFDHCTKLNGVVLSKQTVTIEDWAFAGTALTGISLPATVTSLGDNVFHNCSELIGVQSYPTTAPTITATTFSHDKGTIKEQCRLFVLPTASSAYDSWKNYFKAVVADLTVQ
;
A
#
# COMPACT_ATOMS: atom_id res chain seq x y z
N MET A 1 11.89 -12.77 6.51
CA MET A 1 11.07 -13.01 7.73
C MET A 1 11.34 -12.06 8.89
N LYS A 2 12.56 -11.55 9.13
CA LYS A 2 12.84 -10.59 10.23
C LYS A 2 12.36 -9.17 9.92
N LYS A 3 12.44 -8.69 8.68
CA LYS A 3 11.93 -7.35 8.27
C LYS A 3 10.41 -7.24 8.46
N THR A 4 9.64 -8.26 8.07
CA THR A 4 8.16 -8.24 8.16
C THR A 4 7.64 -8.16 9.60
N LYS A 5 8.34 -8.78 10.56
CA LYS A 5 7.96 -8.69 11.99
C LYS A 5 8.31 -7.32 12.59
N PHE A 6 9.38 -6.67 12.11
CA PHE A 6 9.81 -5.35 12.56
C PHE A 6 8.84 -4.26 12.09
N TYR A 7 8.43 -4.30 10.82
CA TYR A 7 7.42 -3.37 10.27
C TYR A 7 6.02 -3.60 10.86
N ALA A 8 5.65 -4.85 11.18
CA ALA A 8 4.41 -5.14 11.89
C ALA A 8 4.38 -4.54 13.31
N LEU A 9 5.51 -4.49 14.00
CA LEU A 9 5.61 -3.87 15.33
C LEU A 9 5.50 -2.34 15.24
N LEU A 10 6.10 -1.72 14.21
CA LEU A 10 5.98 -0.27 13.92
C LEU A 10 4.53 0.09 13.57
N PHE A 11 3.85 -0.74 12.77
CA PHE A 11 2.46 -0.57 12.37
C PHE A 11 1.49 -0.65 13.58
N PHE A 12 1.73 -1.57 14.53
CA PHE A 12 0.92 -1.64 15.75
C PHE A 12 1.10 -0.41 16.66
N LEU A 13 2.29 0.20 16.69
CA LEU A 13 2.52 1.41 17.48
C LEU A 13 1.82 2.65 16.88
N THR A 14 1.80 2.79 15.56
CA THR A 14 1.13 3.93 14.89
C THR A 14 -0.39 3.82 14.90
N VAL A 15 -0.96 2.60 14.83
CA VAL A 15 -2.42 2.39 14.88
C VAL A 15 -3.00 2.61 16.29
N ALA A 16 -2.21 2.37 17.34
CA ALA A 16 -2.65 2.65 18.72
C ALA A 16 -2.78 4.16 19.05
N MET A 17 -2.26 5.05 18.16
CA MET A 17 -2.16 6.49 18.41
C MET A 17 -3.28 7.34 17.80
N SER A 18 -4.15 6.78 16.96
CA SER A 18 -5.20 7.54 16.23
C SER A 18 -6.59 7.51 16.89
N GLY A 19 -6.72 7.07 18.14
CA GLY A 19 -8.01 6.78 18.75
C GLY A 19 -8.38 7.47 20.08
N CYS A 20 -7.73 8.59 20.47
CA CYS A 20 -8.08 9.26 21.72
C CYS A 20 -8.08 10.79 21.57
N ASP A 21 -9.22 11.33 21.17
CA ASP A 21 -9.58 12.72 21.48
C ASP A 21 -10.48 12.72 22.72
N ASN A 22 -9.92 12.96 23.87
CA ASN A 22 -10.60 13.50 25.06
C ASN A 22 -9.57 14.04 26.04
N GLU A 23 -9.83 15.21 26.61
CA GLU A 23 -9.03 15.93 27.60
C GLU A 23 -8.62 15.05 28.81
N TYR A 24 -7.51 14.34 28.63
CA TYR A 24 -6.74 13.75 29.74
C TYR A 24 -5.32 14.30 29.68
N ASP A 25 -4.72 14.56 30.83
CA ASP A 25 -3.32 15.02 30.95
C ASP A 25 -2.39 14.04 30.24
N ASP A 26 -2.06 14.37 29.00
CA ASP A 26 -1.42 13.54 27.95
C ASP A 26 0.12 13.64 28.00
N THR A 27 0.66 14.48 28.89
CA THR A 27 2.11 14.74 28.98
C THR A 27 2.92 13.48 29.26
N GLY A 28 2.41 12.56 30.08
CA GLY A 28 3.08 11.30 30.40
C GLY A 28 3.13 10.34 29.21
N ILE A 29 2.04 10.25 28.46
CA ILE A 29 1.94 9.37 27.27
C ILE A 29 2.77 9.92 26.11
N ARG A 30 2.76 11.23 25.87
CA ARG A 30 3.60 11.87 24.83
C ARG A 30 5.07 11.72 25.11
N THR A 31 5.49 11.79 26.37
CA THR A 31 6.88 11.55 26.78
C THR A 31 7.28 10.10 26.51
N GLN A 32 6.44 9.12 26.89
CA GLN A 32 6.70 7.70 26.62
C GLN A 32 6.74 7.38 25.12
N ILE A 33 5.89 8.03 24.31
CA ILE A 33 5.87 7.89 22.85
C ILE A 33 7.15 8.46 22.24
N ALA A 34 7.63 9.63 22.69
CA ALA A 34 8.88 10.21 22.23
C ALA A 34 10.07 9.30 22.57
N GLU A 35 10.13 8.76 23.80
CA GLU A 35 11.14 7.82 24.24
C GLU A 35 11.17 6.54 23.38
N VAL A 36 10.01 5.96 23.08
CA VAL A 36 9.90 4.76 22.23
C VAL A 36 10.31 5.08 20.79
N THR A 37 9.96 6.24 20.26
CA THR A 37 10.35 6.68 18.92
C THR A 37 11.86 6.82 18.81
N ASP A 38 12.54 7.41 19.79
CA ASP A 38 14.00 7.55 19.80
C ASP A 38 14.69 6.20 19.94
N GLN A 39 14.15 5.28 20.72
CA GLN A 39 14.69 3.92 20.85
C GLN A 39 14.53 3.10 19.57
N VAL A 40 13.41 3.24 18.86
CA VAL A 40 13.18 2.62 17.55
C VAL A 40 14.19 3.16 16.53
N LYS A 41 14.45 4.46 16.51
CA LYS A 41 15.46 5.09 15.65
C LYS A 41 16.88 4.60 15.98
N ALA A 42 17.19 4.47 17.26
CA ALA A 42 18.46 3.90 17.71
C ALA A 42 18.64 2.44 17.22
N LEU A 43 17.58 1.63 17.31
CA LEU A 43 17.61 0.25 16.81
C LEU A 43 17.72 0.17 15.28
N GLN A 44 17.11 1.11 14.56
CA GLN A 44 17.28 1.24 13.11
C GLN A 44 18.75 1.52 12.77
N THR A 45 19.37 2.51 13.40
CA THR A 45 20.79 2.85 13.18
C THR A 45 21.72 1.67 13.50
N LEU A 46 21.46 0.91 14.59
CA LEU A 46 22.22 -0.31 14.89
C LEU A 46 22.04 -1.39 13.81
N THR A 47 20.82 -1.54 13.31
CA THR A 47 20.53 -2.54 12.27
C THR A 47 21.17 -2.15 10.93
N GLU A 48 21.14 -0.87 10.59
CA GLU A 48 21.80 -0.32 9.41
C GLU A 48 23.33 -0.44 9.51
N ALA A 49 23.93 -0.12 10.68
CA ALA A 49 25.36 -0.32 10.92
C ALA A 49 25.75 -1.80 10.73
N LEU A 50 24.94 -2.74 11.23
CA LEU A 50 25.14 -4.18 11.04
C LEU A 50 25.04 -4.58 9.56
N GLN A 51 24.05 -4.04 8.82
CA GLN A 51 23.87 -4.31 7.39
C GLN A 51 25.01 -3.74 6.54
N ASN A 52 25.47 -2.54 6.88
CA ASN A 52 26.56 -1.84 6.18
C ASN A 52 27.95 -2.29 6.63
N ARG A 53 28.02 -3.27 7.54
CA ARG A 53 29.28 -3.75 8.14
C ARG A 53 30.08 -2.62 8.77
N ASP A 54 29.39 -1.65 9.35
CA ASP A 54 30.03 -0.59 10.11
C ASP A 54 30.54 -1.13 11.45
N TYR A 55 31.55 -0.51 12.01
CA TYR A 55 32.13 -0.93 13.28
C TYR A 55 32.11 0.22 14.30
N ILE A 56 32.06 -0.17 15.57
CA ILE A 56 32.00 0.75 16.69
C ILE A 56 33.41 1.33 16.96
N LEU A 57 33.50 2.65 16.94
CA LEU A 57 34.72 3.38 17.33
C LEU A 57 34.80 3.57 18.84
N SER A 58 33.67 3.92 19.46
CA SER A 58 33.63 4.11 20.92
C SER A 58 32.27 3.78 21.51
N VAL A 59 32.25 3.36 22.78
CA VAL A 59 31.06 3.19 23.59
C VAL A 59 31.33 3.91 24.92
N VAL A 60 30.62 5.00 25.16
CA VAL A 60 30.78 5.85 26.34
C VAL A 60 29.53 5.80 27.19
N PRO A 61 29.63 5.43 28.49
CA PRO A 61 28.51 5.53 29.41
C PRO A 61 27.97 6.97 29.43
N THR A 62 26.67 7.12 29.37
CA THR A 62 25.99 8.42 29.42
C THR A 62 24.73 8.33 30.28
N THR A 63 24.16 9.49 30.59
CA THR A 63 22.87 9.56 31.31
C THR A 63 22.04 10.65 30.66
N VAL A 64 20.84 10.30 30.23
CA VAL A 64 19.87 11.24 29.66
C VAL A 64 18.67 11.29 30.59
N GLU A 65 18.35 12.47 31.13
CA GLU A 65 17.23 12.70 32.07
C GLU A 65 17.19 11.71 33.25
N GLY A 66 18.38 11.31 33.72
CA GLY A 66 18.51 10.38 34.87
C GLY A 66 18.47 8.90 34.51
N VAL A 67 18.24 8.54 33.25
CA VAL A 67 18.28 7.15 32.76
C VAL A 67 19.69 6.83 32.26
N PRO A 68 20.35 5.78 32.78
CA PRO A 68 21.68 5.36 32.33
C PRO A 68 21.61 4.76 30.92
N GLY A 69 22.65 4.99 30.12
CA GLY A 69 22.75 4.48 28.77
C GLY A 69 24.17 4.52 28.23
N TYR A 70 24.30 4.37 26.93
CA TYR A 70 25.59 4.43 26.22
C TYR A 70 25.45 5.27 24.95
N LEU A 71 26.40 6.19 24.76
CA LEU A 71 26.63 6.85 23.46
C LEU A 71 27.56 5.97 22.63
N ILE A 72 27.10 5.55 21.47
CA ILE A 72 27.82 4.68 20.55
C ILE A 72 28.20 5.48 19.32
N THR A 73 29.47 5.50 18.99
CA THR A 73 30.01 6.16 17.80
C THR A 73 30.46 5.10 16.79
N PHE A 74 30.04 5.24 15.55
CA PHE A 74 30.38 4.36 14.43
C PHE A 74 31.45 4.97 13.53
N ALA A 75 32.03 4.15 12.64
CA ALA A 75 32.98 4.63 11.66
C ALA A 75 32.34 5.40 10.50
N GLN A 76 31.14 5.06 10.13
CA GLN A 76 30.42 5.63 8.97
C GLN A 76 29.04 6.17 9.35
N ALA A 77 28.31 5.50 10.24
CA ALA A 77 26.97 5.91 10.67
C ALA A 77 27.05 7.03 11.73
N GLU A 78 25.95 7.77 11.87
CA GLU A 78 25.81 8.80 12.90
C GLU A 78 25.83 8.17 14.32
N PRO A 79 26.37 8.88 15.31
CA PRO A 79 26.37 8.41 16.69
C PRO A 79 24.94 8.22 17.21
N VAL A 80 24.73 7.19 18.02
CA VAL A 80 23.42 6.88 18.62
C VAL A 80 23.53 6.73 20.13
N THR A 81 22.54 7.27 20.85
CA THR A 81 22.41 7.07 22.31
C THR A 81 21.39 5.97 22.58
N ILE A 82 21.80 4.95 23.34
CA ILE A 82 20.96 3.83 23.74
C ILE A 82 20.78 3.87 25.25
N LEU A 83 19.54 3.94 25.71
CA LEU A 83 19.20 3.93 27.13
C LEU A 83 18.96 2.49 27.60
N CYS A 84 19.53 2.12 28.75
CA CYS A 84 19.41 0.79 29.32
C CYS A 84 18.08 0.62 30.08
N GLY A 85 17.49 -0.60 29.98
CA GLY A 85 16.26 -0.93 30.70
C GLY A 85 14.99 -0.36 30.08
N THR A 86 15.05 0.07 28.82
CA THR A 86 13.90 0.55 28.05
C THR A 86 13.14 -0.59 27.38
N SER A 87 11.95 -0.31 26.85
CA SER A 87 11.08 -1.30 26.24
C SER A 87 11.63 -1.97 24.95
N VAL A 88 12.77 -1.50 24.42
CA VAL A 88 13.34 -2.01 23.17
C VAL A 88 14.68 -2.71 23.37
N ILE A 89 15.57 -2.15 24.23
CA ILE A 89 16.87 -2.74 24.54
C ILE A 89 16.95 -3.02 26.03
N ALA A 90 17.09 -4.30 26.37
CA ALA A 90 17.15 -4.75 27.77
C ALA A 90 18.53 -4.53 28.39
N ALA A 91 19.60 -4.77 27.61
CA ALA A 91 20.97 -4.64 28.11
C ALA A 91 21.98 -4.35 26.97
N VAL A 92 23.09 -3.69 27.35
CA VAL A 92 24.27 -3.50 26.48
C VAL A 92 25.48 -4.06 27.21
N ASP A 93 26.08 -5.11 26.64
CA ASP A 93 27.30 -5.70 27.17
C ASP A 93 28.53 -5.13 26.43
N THR A 94 29.34 -4.37 27.14
CA THR A 94 30.59 -3.75 26.65
C THR A 94 31.84 -4.42 27.18
N SER A 95 31.71 -5.52 27.92
CA SER A 95 32.81 -6.24 28.55
C SER A 95 33.80 -6.85 27.55
N HIS A 96 33.35 -7.03 26.30
CA HIS A 96 34.15 -7.59 25.23
C HIS A 96 35.03 -6.52 24.55
N GLY A 97 36.31 -6.83 24.37
CA GLY A 97 37.28 -5.88 23.80
C GLY A 97 37.06 -5.54 22.32
N ASP A 98 36.48 -6.48 21.54
CA ASP A 98 36.39 -6.41 20.09
C ASP A 98 34.99 -6.24 19.55
N TYR A 99 33.98 -6.30 20.41
CA TYR A 99 32.56 -6.16 20.02
C TYR A 99 31.71 -5.67 21.17
N VAL A 100 30.46 -5.28 20.84
CA VAL A 100 29.43 -4.90 21.79
C VAL A 100 28.20 -5.72 21.51
N VAL A 101 27.56 -6.27 22.54
CA VAL A 101 26.35 -7.06 22.44
C VAL A 101 25.17 -6.26 22.99
N PHE A 102 24.15 -6.08 22.19
CA PHE A 102 22.86 -5.45 22.55
C PHE A 102 21.83 -6.57 22.72
N THR A 103 21.26 -6.70 23.90
CA THR A 103 20.16 -7.64 24.16
C THR A 103 18.83 -6.90 24.03
N LEU A 104 17.93 -7.39 23.18
CA LEU A 104 16.60 -6.80 23.00
C LEU A 104 15.68 -7.10 24.18
N ALA A 105 14.54 -6.42 24.24
CA ALA A 105 13.57 -6.52 25.32
C ALA A 105 12.98 -7.92 25.53
N ASP A 106 13.06 -8.80 24.52
CA ASP A 106 12.66 -10.22 24.63
C ASP A 106 13.62 -11.07 25.47
N GLY A 107 14.77 -10.48 25.87
CA GLY A 107 15.81 -11.13 26.68
C GLY A 107 16.59 -12.24 25.98
N THR A 108 16.28 -12.56 24.74
CA THR A 108 16.84 -13.68 23.98
C THR A 108 17.50 -13.27 22.66
N THR A 109 16.97 -12.25 22.02
CA THR A 109 17.50 -11.73 20.75
C THR A 109 18.67 -10.79 21.04
N THR A 110 19.83 -11.03 20.38
CA THR A 110 21.02 -10.18 20.52
C THR A 110 21.47 -9.64 19.18
N ILE A 111 21.99 -8.40 19.19
CA ILE A 111 22.68 -7.76 18.07
C ILE A 111 24.12 -7.57 18.51
N THR A 112 25.08 -8.09 17.73
CA THR A 112 26.50 -7.97 18.01
C THR A 112 27.17 -7.12 16.94
N LEU A 113 27.82 -6.02 17.33
CA LEU A 113 28.56 -5.15 16.42
C LEU A 113 30.06 -5.17 16.75
N PRO A 114 30.93 -5.34 15.75
CA PRO A 114 32.35 -5.36 15.96
C PRO A 114 32.91 -3.96 16.29
N ARG A 115 33.96 -3.91 17.11
CA ARG A 115 34.80 -2.73 17.29
C ARG A 115 35.84 -2.63 16.17
N SER A 116 36.51 -1.50 16.06
CA SER A 116 37.48 -1.22 15.00
C SER A 116 38.65 -2.21 14.89
N ASN A 117 38.88 -3.01 15.91
CA ASN A 117 39.93 -4.02 15.98
C ASN A 117 39.45 -5.48 15.84
N ALA A 118 38.15 -5.68 15.53
CA ALA A 118 37.61 -7.02 15.30
C ALA A 118 38.08 -7.59 13.96
N VAL A 119 38.34 -8.91 13.93
CA VAL A 119 38.63 -9.62 12.68
C VAL A 119 37.35 -9.82 11.90
N THR A 120 37.30 -9.29 10.69
CA THR A 120 36.11 -9.42 9.79
C THR A 120 36.40 -10.42 8.67
N ILE A 121 35.33 -11.00 8.12
CA ILE A 121 35.36 -11.88 6.95
C ILE A 121 34.32 -11.43 5.94
N GLY A 122 34.65 -11.48 4.65
CA GLY A 122 33.76 -11.24 3.55
C GLY A 122 33.77 -12.36 2.54
N LEU A 123 32.81 -12.40 1.66
CA LEU A 123 32.77 -13.25 0.47
C LEU A 123 32.94 -12.35 -0.75
N ASP A 124 33.86 -12.70 -1.65
CA ASP A 124 33.95 -12.07 -2.95
C ASP A 124 32.82 -12.55 -3.86
N GLY A 125 32.41 -11.70 -4.79
CA GLY A 125 31.38 -12.02 -5.77
C GLY A 125 30.01 -11.43 -5.44
N TYR A 126 28.99 -11.97 -6.08
CA TYR A 126 27.64 -11.42 -6.15
C TYR A 126 26.83 -11.70 -4.88
N ASP A 127 25.76 -10.93 -4.69
CA ASP A 127 24.82 -11.12 -3.58
C ASP A 127 24.10 -12.46 -3.63
N VAL A 128 23.94 -13.05 -4.82
CA VAL A 128 23.45 -14.41 -5.03
C VAL A 128 24.54 -15.23 -5.73
N LEU A 129 24.84 -16.41 -5.21
CA LEU A 129 25.82 -17.33 -5.78
C LEU A 129 25.10 -18.35 -6.69
N TYR A 130 25.55 -18.45 -7.93
CA TYR A 130 25.05 -19.45 -8.88
C TYR A 130 26.05 -20.58 -8.96
N CYS A 131 25.65 -21.77 -8.51
CA CYS A 131 26.43 -22.98 -8.61
C CYS A 131 25.95 -23.82 -9.80
N THR A 132 26.83 -24.17 -10.70
CA THR A 132 26.56 -25.04 -11.86
C THR A 132 26.81 -26.51 -11.52
N ALA A 133 26.70 -27.42 -12.49
CA ALA A 133 27.04 -28.83 -12.32
C ALA A 133 28.51 -29.06 -11.89
N SER A 134 29.40 -28.09 -12.09
CA SER A 134 30.77 -28.06 -11.58
C SER A 134 30.85 -27.32 -10.25
N SER A 135 31.95 -27.49 -9.51
CA SER A 135 32.20 -26.75 -8.28
C SER A 135 32.37 -25.25 -8.54
N LEU A 136 31.90 -24.42 -7.60
CA LEU A 136 32.04 -22.97 -7.58
C LEU A 136 33.05 -22.58 -6.49
N ASP A 137 34.11 -21.88 -6.87
CA ASP A 137 35.08 -21.31 -5.96
C ASP A 137 34.75 -19.87 -5.63
N ILE A 138 34.64 -19.54 -4.34
CA ILE A 138 34.27 -18.23 -3.84
C ILE A 138 35.44 -17.75 -2.96
N PRO A 139 36.22 -16.74 -3.39
CA PRO A 139 37.31 -16.19 -2.57
C PRO A 139 36.78 -15.62 -1.26
N LEU A 140 37.48 -15.85 -0.18
CA LEU A 140 37.24 -15.24 1.11
C LEU A 140 38.06 -13.94 1.21
N LEU A 141 37.36 -12.88 1.63
CA LEU A 141 37.97 -11.56 1.80
C LEU A 141 38.28 -11.32 3.27
N PHE A 142 39.52 -10.98 3.54
CA PHE A 142 40.01 -10.63 4.87
C PHE A 142 40.65 -9.25 4.87
N PRO A 143 40.69 -8.56 6.03
CA PRO A 143 41.49 -7.37 6.17
C PRO A 143 42.98 -7.67 5.86
N SER A 144 43.66 -6.80 5.13
CA SER A 144 45.08 -6.94 4.81
C SER A 144 45.98 -6.98 6.05
N THR A 145 45.46 -6.59 7.20
CA THR A 145 46.11 -6.61 8.51
C THR A 145 45.98 -7.92 9.26
N LEU A 146 45.24 -8.92 8.72
CA LEU A 146 45.06 -10.23 9.35
C LEU A 146 46.39 -10.96 9.47
N LYS A 147 46.69 -11.44 10.68
CA LYS A 147 47.93 -12.20 11.01
C LYS A 147 47.58 -13.65 11.36
N SER A 148 48.59 -14.52 11.15
CA SER A 148 48.53 -15.88 11.65
C SER A 148 48.29 -15.87 13.17
N GLY A 149 47.25 -16.59 13.62
CA GLY A 149 46.85 -16.63 15.03
C GLY A 149 45.88 -15.53 15.48
N ASP A 150 45.39 -14.66 14.61
CA ASP A 150 44.30 -13.74 14.93
C ASP A 150 42.91 -14.41 14.96
N TYR A 151 42.77 -15.61 14.41
CA TYR A 151 41.58 -16.44 14.44
C TYR A 151 41.89 -17.88 14.87
N THR A 152 40.90 -18.59 15.34
CA THR A 152 40.99 -19.99 15.78
C THR A 152 40.39 -20.96 14.76
N SER A 153 39.33 -20.56 14.05
CA SER A 153 38.70 -21.40 13.04
C SER A 153 37.94 -20.57 12.00
N ILE A 154 37.85 -21.14 10.80
CA ILE A 154 36.90 -20.72 9.76
C ILE A 154 36.12 -21.93 9.34
N ALA A 155 34.81 -21.84 9.38
CA ALA A 155 33.89 -22.91 8.97
C ALA A 155 32.88 -22.39 7.95
N ALA A 156 32.49 -23.24 7.02
CA ALA A 156 31.37 -22.94 6.10
C ALA A 156 30.32 -24.05 6.17
N THR A 157 29.08 -23.63 6.10
CA THR A 157 27.92 -24.53 6.06
C THR A 157 26.94 -24.05 5.00
N VAL A 158 26.15 -24.95 4.43
CA VAL A 158 25.05 -24.63 3.56
C VAL A 158 23.75 -25.13 4.20
N THR A 159 22.77 -24.26 4.32
CA THR A 159 21.45 -24.58 4.89
C THR A 159 20.34 -24.33 3.86
N ASN A 160 19.25 -25.06 3.92
CA ASN A 160 18.07 -24.79 3.09
C ASN A 160 17.33 -23.54 3.56
N ASP A 161 16.81 -22.75 2.61
CA ASP A 161 16.11 -21.48 2.87
C ASP A 161 14.68 -21.70 3.48
N ASN A 162 14.18 -22.92 3.54
CA ASN A 162 12.82 -23.24 4.00
C ASN A 162 12.57 -23.05 5.52
N GLY A 163 13.45 -22.38 6.24
CA GLY A 163 13.25 -21.96 7.64
C GLY A 163 13.06 -23.11 8.66
N THR A 164 13.10 -24.34 8.22
CA THR A 164 13.04 -25.52 9.09
C THR A 164 14.42 -26.02 9.41
N GLY A 165 15.22 -25.28 10.14
CA GLY A 165 16.52 -25.56 10.76
C GLY A 165 17.13 -26.97 10.70
N THR A 166 16.86 -27.71 9.66
CA THR A 166 17.51 -29.00 9.40
C THR A 166 18.70 -28.77 8.49
N ASP A 167 19.87 -28.85 9.07
CA ASP A 167 21.14 -28.93 8.40
C ASP A 167 21.02 -29.89 7.19
N ILE A 168 21.43 -29.44 6.00
CA ILE A 168 21.43 -30.28 4.79
C ILE A 168 22.22 -31.58 5.03
N GLN A 169 23.15 -31.58 5.97
CA GLN A 169 23.87 -32.77 6.40
C GLN A 169 22.96 -33.86 7.00
N THR A 170 21.79 -33.54 7.57
CA THR A 170 20.90 -34.52 8.19
C THR A 170 19.96 -35.24 7.22
N ARG A 171 19.80 -34.75 5.97
CA ARG A 171 19.10 -35.47 4.88
C ARG A 171 19.92 -36.61 4.27
N ALA A 172 21.17 -36.75 4.63
CA ALA A 172 22.07 -37.83 4.17
C ALA A 172 21.68 -39.25 4.63
N SER A 173 20.71 -39.41 5.53
CA SER A 173 20.27 -40.73 5.98
C SER A 173 19.23 -41.45 5.10
N ALA A 174 18.78 -40.81 4.01
CA ALA A 174 17.83 -41.37 3.06
C ALA A 174 18.35 -41.36 1.62
N GLY A 175 19.55 -41.94 1.36
CA GLY A 175 20.05 -42.21 -0.01
C GLY A 175 20.86 -41.10 -0.64
N THR A 176 22.09 -41.05 -0.37
CA THR A 176 23.38 -40.70 -1.06
C THR A 176 23.49 -39.61 -2.15
N ASN A 177 22.46 -38.90 -2.60
CA ASN A 177 22.59 -38.04 -3.80
C ASN A 177 22.12 -36.59 -3.67
N GLY A 178 21.86 -36.06 -2.48
CA GLY A 178 21.19 -34.75 -2.32
C GLY A 178 21.86 -33.74 -1.37
N VAL A 179 23.19 -33.78 -1.14
CA VAL A 179 23.86 -32.89 -0.18
C VAL A 179 24.88 -32.00 -0.88
N TRP A 180 24.83 -30.69 -0.57
CA TRP A 180 25.89 -29.75 -0.94
C TRP A 180 27.19 -30.15 -0.25
N LYS A 181 28.28 -30.25 -1.03
CA LYS A 181 29.61 -30.38 -0.47
C LYS A 181 30.25 -29.00 -0.36
N VAL A 182 30.75 -28.68 0.84
CA VAL A 182 31.37 -27.40 1.16
C VAL A 182 32.78 -27.66 1.67
N ASP A 183 33.77 -27.22 0.93
CA ASP A 183 35.18 -27.32 1.32
C ASP A 183 35.76 -25.91 1.52
N ILE A 184 36.59 -25.70 2.55
CA ILE A 184 37.28 -24.44 2.78
C ILE A 184 38.78 -24.64 2.60
N THR A 185 39.38 -23.80 1.75
CA THR A 185 40.84 -23.61 1.75
C THR A 185 41.20 -22.55 2.79
N GLN A 186 41.99 -22.92 3.79
CA GLN A 186 42.42 -22.03 4.86
C GLN A 186 43.34 -20.91 4.33
N PRO A 187 43.34 -19.72 4.94
CA PRO A 187 44.24 -18.63 4.57
C PRO A 187 45.72 -19.02 4.68
N ALA A 188 46.51 -18.62 3.70
CA ALA A 188 47.96 -18.71 3.77
C ALA A 188 48.58 -17.39 4.25
N PHE A 189 49.74 -17.47 4.90
CA PHE A 189 50.44 -16.31 5.46
C PHE A 189 51.86 -16.26 4.90
N GLY A 190 52.36 -15.05 4.64
CA GLY A 190 53.74 -14.80 4.22
C GLY A 190 54.74 -14.92 5.38
N ASP A 191 56.03 -14.80 5.07
CA ASP A 191 57.12 -14.84 6.06
C ASP A 191 57.06 -13.68 7.07
N ASP A 192 56.33 -12.61 6.74
CA ASP A 192 56.02 -11.46 7.61
C ASP A 192 54.82 -11.74 8.55
N GLY A 193 54.19 -12.91 8.44
CA GLY A 193 53.02 -13.32 9.21
C GLY A 193 51.72 -12.69 8.76
N MET A 194 51.70 -11.91 7.67
CA MET A 194 50.52 -11.28 7.12
C MET A 194 49.83 -12.21 6.13
N ILE A 195 48.48 -12.05 5.99
CA ILE A 195 47.67 -12.84 5.05
C ILE A 195 48.14 -12.62 3.60
N ILE A 196 48.27 -13.74 2.86
CA ILE A 196 48.43 -13.68 1.40
C ILE A 196 47.04 -13.45 0.77
N PRO A 197 46.86 -12.32 0.05
CA PRO A 197 45.56 -12.03 -0.60
C PRO A 197 45.08 -13.18 -1.49
N ASN A 198 43.78 -13.45 -1.48
CA ASN A 198 43.12 -14.49 -2.27
C ASN A 198 43.65 -15.93 -2.06
N SER A 199 44.33 -16.19 -0.97
CA SER A 199 44.83 -17.53 -0.62
C SER A 199 43.74 -18.46 -0.06
N SER A 200 42.59 -17.91 0.31
CA SER A 200 41.51 -18.64 0.96
C SER A 200 40.22 -18.57 0.11
N LYS A 201 39.52 -19.69 0.04
CA LYS A 201 38.27 -19.78 -0.70
C LYS A 201 37.32 -20.83 -0.10
N VAL A 202 36.03 -20.66 -0.37
CA VAL A 202 35.01 -21.72 -0.20
C VAL A 202 34.78 -22.36 -1.56
N THR A 203 34.85 -23.69 -1.62
CA THR A 203 34.48 -24.47 -2.80
C THR A 203 33.15 -25.13 -2.54
N LEU A 204 32.12 -24.77 -3.33
CA LEU A 204 30.80 -25.37 -3.30
C LEU A 204 30.65 -26.39 -4.43
N THR A 205 30.25 -27.62 -4.10
CA THR A 205 29.91 -28.65 -5.09
C THR A 205 28.41 -28.96 -4.95
N PRO A 206 27.60 -28.80 -6.00
CA PRO A 206 26.16 -29.03 -5.93
C PRO A 206 25.84 -30.53 -5.83
N PRO A 207 24.69 -30.90 -5.27
CA PRO A 207 24.14 -32.25 -5.33
C PRO A 207 23.78 -32.64 -6.77
N LYS A 208 23.75 -33.94 -7.06
CA LYS A 208 23.47 -34.45 -8.42
C LYS A 208 22.02 -34.24 -8.90
N HIS A 209 21.07 -33.96 -8.03
CA HIS A 209 19.63 -33.83 -8.35
C HIS A 209 19.00 -32.69 -7.56
N VAL A 210 19.33 -31.43 -7.88
CA VAL A 210 18.69 -30.24 -7.30
C VAL A 210 17.77 -29.62 -8.34
N LYS A 211 16.58 -29.26 -7.92
CA LYS A 211 15.66 -28.47 -8.76
C LYS A 211 16.11 -27.01 -8.78
N LEU A 212 15.96 -26.32 -9.90
CA LEU A 212 16.26 -24.89 -10.06
C LEU A 212 15.52 -23.99 -9.04
N SER A 213 14.40 -24.46 -8.52
CA SER A 213 13.64 -23.78 -7.47
C SER A 213 14.21 -23.94 -6.06
N ASP A 214 15.21 -24.82 -5.86
CA ASP A 214 15.79 -25.04 -4.55
C ASP A 214 16.81 -23.93 -4.24
N THR A 215 16.53 -23.17 -3.20
CA THR A 215 17.43 -22.13 -2.68
C THR A 215 18.16 -22.65 -1.45
N ALA A 216 19.42 -22.32 -1.34
CA ALA A 216 20.24 -22.64 -0.17
C ALA A 216 20.99 -21.38 0.28
N ILE A 217 21.45 -21.36 1.53
CA ILE A 217 22.22 -20.25 2.09
C ILE A 217 23.60 -20.77 2.48
N LEU A 218 24.64 -20.20 1.84
CA LEU A 218 26.00 -20.36 2.33
C LEU A 218 26.19 -19.47 3.56
N LYS A 219 26.66 -20.08 4.65
CA LYS A 219 27.07 -19.38 5.85
C LYS A 219 28.56 -19.66 6.09
N VAL A 220 29.38 -18.61 6.15
CA VAL A 220 30.79 -18.72 6.53
C VAL A 220 30.99 -18.00 7.85
N THR A 221 31.54 -18.71 8.83
CA THR A 221 31.80 -18.19 10.18
C THR A 221 33.30 -18.25 10.47
N LEU A 222 33.85 -17.11 10.87
CA LEU A 222 35.17 -17.00 11.41
C LEU A 222 35.07 -16.84 12.93
N VAL A 223 35.87 -17.60 13.66
CA VAL A 223 36.00 -17.46 15.11
C VAL A 223 37.40 -16.88 15.39
N ASP A 224 37.49 -15.73 16.00
CA ASP A 224 38.75 -15.11 16.36
C ASP A 224 39.40 -15.77 17.57
N LYS A 225 40.64 -15.37 17.91
CA LYS A 225 41.37 -15.91 19.06
C LYS A 225 40.74 -15.63 20.43
N LYS A 226 39.74 -14.77 20.48
CA LYS A 226 38.94 -14.46 21.69
C LYS A 226 37.62 -15.16 21.74
N GLY A 227 37.31 -15.98 20.72
CA GLY A 227 36.07 -16.73 20.62
C GLY A 227 34.93 -15.97 20.00
N MET A 228 35.16 -14.77 19.41
CA MET A 228 34.12 -14.03 18.71
C MET A 228 33.84 -14.64 17.34
N GLU A 229 32.54 -14.78 17.01
CA GLU A 229 32.10 -15.26 15.72
C GLU A 229 31.70 -14.09 14.80
N THR A 230 32.34 -14.00 13.66
CA THR A 230 31.91 -13.13 12.55
C THR A 230 31.36 -14.01 11.44
N THR A 231 30.12 -13.75 11.04
CA THR A 231 29.44 -14.56 10.05
C THR A 231 29.06 -13.74 8.83
N VAL A 232 29.31 -14.30 7.64
CA VAL A 232 28.79 -13.80 6.37
C VAL A 232 27.91 -14.86 5.72
N THR A 233 26.81 -14.44 5.14
CA THR A 233 25.86 -15.32 4.46
C THR A 233 25.64 -14.87 3.02
N ARG A 234 25.40 -15.84 2.12
CA ARG A 234 24.99 -15.60 0.73
C ARG A 234 23.98 -16.65 0.31
N PRO A 235 22.86 -16.27 -0.33
CA PRO A 235 21.98 -17.22 -0.98
C PRO A 235 22.71 -17.90 -2.15
N ILE A 236 22.44 -19.18 -2.31
CA ILE A 236 22.95 -20.00 -3.41
C ILE A 236 21.78 -20.45 -4.23
N LYS A 237 21.87 -20.29 -5.55
CA LYS A 237 20.95 -20.90 -6.51
C LYS A 237 21.70 -21.91 -7.37
N TYR A 238 21.05 -23.02 -7.67
CA TYR A 238 21.60 -24.01 -8.57
C TYR A 238 21.25 -23.66 -10.02
N SER A 239 22.22 -23.62 -10.90
CA SER A 239 22.02 -23.50 -12.33
C SER A 239 22.78 -24.62 -13.04
N THR A 240 22.11 -25.31 -13.96
CA THR A 240 22.74 -26.33 -14.83
C THR A 240 23.62 -25.72 -15.92
N VAL A 241 23.57 -24.40 -16.07
CA VAL A 241 24.28 -23.67 -17.13
C VAL A 241 25.32 -22.76 -16.51
N ALA A 242 26.56 -22.89 -16.95
CA ALA A 242 27.63 -21.97 -16.62
C ALA A 242 27.30 -20.56 -17.13
N ALA A 243 27.77 -19.52 -16.42
CA ALA A 243 27.63 -18.16 -16.88
C ALA A 243 28.34 -17.98 -18.22
N VAL A 244 27.62 -17.48 -19.23
CA VAL A 244 28.21 -17.14 -20.52
C VAL A 244 28.74 -15.71 -20.48
N THR A 245 29.88 -15.47 -21.09
CA THR A 245 30.40 -14.10 -21.28
C THR A 245 29.91 -13.61 -22.64
N SER A 246 29.16 -12.52 -22.65
CA SER A 246 28.65 -11.90 -23.88
C SER A 246 29.19 -10.48 -24.07
N THR A 247 29.32 -10.09 -25.32
CA THR A 247 29.45 -8.72 -25.78
C THR A 247 28.19 -8.34 -26.55
N VAL A 248 27.92 -7.05 -26.69
CA VAL A 248 26.72 -6.53 -27.36
C VAL A 248 26.45 -7.25 -28.70
N GLY A 249 25.23 -7.79 -28.85
CA GLY A 249 24.75 -8.48 -30.05
C GLY A 249 25.32 -9.89 -30.29
N ASN A 250 26.07 -10.46 -29.34
CA ASN A 250 26.78 -11.73 -29.50
C ASN A 250 26.19 -12.90 -28.72
N LEU A 251 25.10 -12.70 -27.98
CA LEU A 251 24.56 -13.73 -27.09
C LEU A 251 24.19 -15.02 -27.86
N SER A 252 23.63 -14.89 -29.06
CA SER A 252 23.22 -16.02 -29.88
C SER A 252 24.38 -16.97 -30.29
N SER A 253 25.62 -16.48 -30.20
CA SER A 253 26.80 -17.30 -30.51
C SER A 253 27.36 -18.07 -29.31
N VAL A 254 27.02 -17.63 -28.06
CA VAL A 254 27.53 -18.21 -26.81
C VAL A 254 26.45 -18.96 -26.01
N ALA A 255 25.19 -18.62 -26.15
CA ALA A 255 24.05 -19.29 -25.53
C ALA A 255 23.23 -20.05 -26.58
N THR A 256 23.77 -21.17 -27.09
CA THR A 256 23.24 -21.87 -28.27
C THR A 256 22.22 -22.97 -27.97
N ASP A 257 22.06 -23.37 -26.70
CA ASP A 257 21.10 -24.40 -26.30
C ASP A 257 19.71 -23.78 -26.06
N ALA A 258 18.80 -23.99 -27.05
CA ALA A 258 17.42 -23.50 -26.97
C ALA A 258 16.56 -24.20 -25.90
N GLU A 259 17.01 -25.35 -25.37
CA GLU A 259 16.32 -26.12 -24.32
C GLU A 259 16.73 -25.69 -22.90
N MET A 260 17.65 -24.72 -22.76
CA MET A 260 18.10 -24.27 -21.45
C MET A 260 16.95 -23.66 -20.65
N THR A 261 16.92 -23.94 -19.36
CA THR A 261 15.93 -23.42 -18.41
C THR A 261 16.51 -22.33 -17.51
N ALA A 262 17.83 -22.17 -17.46
CA ALA A 262 18.52 -21.13 -16.71
C ALA A 262 19.70 -20.58 -17.52
N LEU A 263 19.89 -19.25 -17.46
CA LEU A 263 20.97 -18.54 -18.14
C LEU A 263 21.50 -17.43 -17.25
N ALA A 264 22.81 -17.43 -16.99
CA ALA A 264 23.52 -16.33 -16.37
C ALA A 264 24.43 -15.66 -17.42
N ILE A 265 24.41 -14.32 -17.49
CA ILE A 265 25.18 -13.57 -18.48
C ILE A 265 26.14 -12.62 -17.77
N LYS A 266 27.38 -12.62 -18.22
CA LYS A 266 28.42 -11.67 -17.79
C LYS A 266 28.81 -10.76 -18.96
N GLY A 267 28.99 -9.48 -18.70
CA GLY A 267 29.44 -8.48 -19.68
C GLY A 267 28.31 -7.61 -20.18
N SER A 268 28.24 -7.36 -21.48
CA SER A 268 27.29 -6.41 -22.05
C SER A 268 26.17 -7.12 -22.83
N VAL A 269 24.95 -6.63 -22.69
CA VAL A 269 23.74 -7.15 -23.33
C VAL A 269 22.94 -5.98 -23.88
N ASP A 270 22.42 -6.10 -25.10
CA ASP A 270 21.58 -5.09 -25.76
C ASP A 270 20.17 -5.60 -26.10
N ALA A 271 19.40 -4.78 -26.83
CA ALA A 271 18.06 -5.13 -27.26
C ALA A 271 18.02 -6.36 -28.20
N THR A 272 19.07 -6.58 -29.00
CA THR A 272 19.17 -7.74 -29.92
C THR A 272 19.37 -9.03 -29.12
N ASP A 273 20.22 -9.00 -28.09
CA ASP A 273 20.45 -10.12 -27.19
C ASP A 273 19.18 -10.49 -26.42
N LEU A 274 18.44 -9.48 -25.93
CA LEU A 274 17.17 -9.70 -25.23
C LEU A 274 16.09 -10.24 -26.17
N ALA A 275 16.06 -9.79 -27.43
CA ALA A 275 15.16 -10.34 -28.44
C ALA A 275 15.50 -11.82 -28.75
N TYR A 276 16.78 -12.17 -28.77
CA TYR A 276 17.21 -13.57 -28.89
C TYR A 276 16.72 -14.41 -27.70
N ILE A 277 16.88 -13.93 -26.46
CA ILE A 277 16.33 -14.59 -25.25
C ILE A 277 14.83 -14.82 -25.41
N ARG A 278 14.08 -13.76 -25.73
CA ARG A 278 12.62 -13.80 -25.84
C ARG A 278 12.12 -14.75 -26.94
N ASN A 279 12.79 -14.74 -28.09
CA ASN A 279 12.29 -15.43 -29.31
C ASN A 279 12.84 -16.83 -29.51
N THR A 280 14.01 -17.12 -28.92
CA THR A 280 14.72 -18.41 -29.14
C THR A 280 14.80 -19.23 -27.85
N LEU A 281 15.09 -18.62 -26.71
CA LEU A 281 15.24 -19.33 -25.43
C LEU A 281 13.89 -19.46 -24.72
N THR A 282 12.88 -19.95 -25.41
CA THR A 282 11.48 -19.95 -24.97
C THR A 282 11.18 -20.87 -23.78
N LYS A 283 12.13 -21.71 -23.36
CA LYS A 283 12.03 -22.56 -22.15
C LYS A 283 12.73 -21.98 -20.93
N LEU A 284 13.30 -20.78 -21.08
CA LEU A 284 14.05 -20.15 -20.00
C LEU A 284 13.11 -19.79 -18.84
N GLU A 285 13.44 -20.29 -17.66
CA GLU A 285 12.72 -20.02 -16.40
C GLU A 285 13.44 -19.00 -15.53
N VAL A 286 14.77 -19.00 -15.55
CA VAL A 286 15.63 -18.12 -14.74
C VAL A 286 16.63 -17.39 -15.61
N LEU A 287 16.64 -16.06 -15.53
CA LEU A 287 17.60 -15.21 -16.23
C LEU A 287 18.37 -14.35 -15.23
N ASP A 288 19.69 -14.51 -15.21
CA ASP A 288 20.55 -13.69 -14.38
C ASP A 288 21.33 -12.68 -15.23
N LEU A 289 20.97 -11.41 -15.10
CA LEU A 289 21.63 -10.25 -15.69
C LEU A 289 22.46 -9.48 -14.66
N SER A 290 22.58 -9.97 -13.42
CA SER A 290 23.23 -9.23 -12.31
C SER A 290 24.70 -8.93 -12.58
N MET A 291 25.33 -9.70 -13.47
CA MET A 291 26.73 -9.56 -13.88
C MET A 291 26.93 -8.72 -15.14
N THR A 292 25.87 -8.09 -15.64
CA THR A 292 25.96 -7.21 -16.80
C THR A 292 26.20 -5.76 -16.39
N ASP A 293 26.67 -4.96 -17.35
CA ASP A 293 26.89 -3.51 -17.20
C ASP A 293 25.68 -2.67 -17.64
N MET A 294 24.51 -3.32 -17.79
CA MET A 294 23.30 -2.69 -18.30
C MET A 294 22.84 -1.56 -17.39
N VAL A 295 22.68 -0.35 -17.94
CA VAL A 295 22.14 0.83 -17.25
C VAL A 295 20.65 1.01 -17.54
N THR A 296 20.21 0.58 -18.72
CA THR A 296 18.81 0.63 -19.13
C THR A 296 18.38 -0.73 -19.64
N LEU A 297 17.34 -1.32 -19.04
CA LEU A 297 16.65 -2.45 -19.65
C LEU A 297 15.82 -1.92 -20.81
N PRO A 298 16.11 -2.29 -22.07
CA PRO A 298 15.42 -1.74 -23.22
C PRO A 298 13.92 -1.96 -23.19
N GLY A 299 13.17 -1.08 -23.81
CA GLY A 299 11.73 -1.28 -24.02
C GLY A 299 11.46 -2.59 -24.77
N TRP A 300 10.40 -3.33 -24.36
CA TRP A 300 10.04 -4.64 -24.91
C TRP A 300 11.11 -5.73 -24.72
N GLY A 301 12.09 -5.51 -23.85
CA GLY A 301 13.27 -6.36 -23.73
C GLY A 301 12.97 -7.84 -23.54
N LEU A 302 12.25 -8.20 -22.48
CA LEU A 302 11.87 -9.57 -22.13
C LEU A 302 10.37 -9.82 -22.28
N GLY A 303 9.60 -8.73 -22.45
CA GLY A 303 8.16 -8.75 -22.56
C GLY A 303 7.69 -9.04 -24.00
N PHE A 304 6.42 -9.10 -24.10
CA PHE A 304 5.65 -9.24 -25.33
C PHE A 304 5.95 -8.10 -26.32
N HIS A 305 6.40 -8.43 -27.52
CA HIS A 305 6.70 -7.44 -28.58
C HIS A 305 5.69 -7.53 -29.72
N PRO A 306 5.19 -6.41 -30.26
CA PRO A 306 4.22 -6.42 -31.36
C PRO A 306 4.67 -7.18 -32.60
N ASP A 307 5.97 -7.10 -32.95
CA ASP A 307 6.53 -7.70 -34.13
C ASP A 307 6.73 -9.22 -34.01
N ASP A 308 6.68 -9.79 -32.78
CA ASP A 308 6.90 -11.21 -32.52
C ASP A 308 5.60 -12.04 -32.55
N GLY A 309 4.52 -11.52 -33.13
CA GLY A 309 3.23 -12.21 -33.26
C GLY A 309 2.47 -12.35 -31.95
N TYR A 310 2.76 -11.51 -30.96
CA TYR A 310 2.01 -11.35 -29.72
C TYR A 310 1.93 -12.59 -28.80
N GLN A 311 3.01 -13.34 -28.66
CA GLN A 311 3.04 -14.46 -27.71
C GLN A 311 3.56 -13.99 -26.32
N PRO A 312 2.77 -14.18 -25.24
CA PRO A 312 3.23 -13.83 -23.88
C PRO A 312 4.37 -14.75 -23.45
N ASN A 313 5.32 -14.22 -22.67
CA ASN A 313 6.31 -15.05 -22.00
C ASN A 313 5.64 -15.81 -20.82
N THR A 314 5.56 -17.13 -20.95
CA THR A 314 4.88 -18.01 -19.97
C THR A 314 5.84 -18.91 -19.21
N THR A 315 7.15 -18.76 -19.38
CA THR A 315 8.17 -19.62 -18.79
C THR A 315 9.08 -18.87 -17.83
N LEU A 316 9.44 -17.62 -18.12
CA LEU A 316 10.38 -16.82 -17.34
C LEU A 316 9.77 -16.47 -15.98
N LYS A 317 10.27 -17.11 -14.92
CA LYS A 317 9.78 -16.99 -13.52
C LYS A 317 10.56 -16.00 -12.71
N GLU A 318 11.83 -15.85 -13.01
CA GLU A 318 12.75 -15.04 -12.22
C GLU A 318 13.77 -14.31 -13.10
N VAL A 319 13.95 -13.02 -12.84
CA VAL A 319 14.98 -12.20 -13.49
C VAL A 319 15.75 -11.44 -12.43
N MET A 320 17.07 -11.57 -12.45
CA MET A 320 17.95 -10.77 -11.61
C MET A 320 18.54 -9.64 -12.42
N LEU A 321 18.27 -8.43 -11.97
CA LEU A 321 18.68 -7.20 -12.62
C LEU A 321 20.04 -6.72 -12.08
N PRO A 322 20.89 -6.07 -12.92
CA PRO A 322 22.20 -5.61 -12.50
C PRO A 322 22.12 -4.39 -11.56
N ALA A 323 23.11 -4.27 -10.68
CA ALA A 323 23.22 -3.13 -9.76
C ALA A 323 23.46 -1.79 -10.49
N SER A 324 23.92 -1.82 -11.74
CA SER A 324 24.09 -0.64 -12.61
C SER A 324 22.77 -0.12 -13.22
N LEU A 325 21.65 -0.87 -13.07
CA LEU A 325 20.40 -0.52 -13.72
C LEU A 325 19.79 0.74 -13.12
N VAL A 326 19.50 1.72 -13.97
CA VAL A 326 18.85 2.98 -13.62
C VAL A 326 17.41 3.03 -14.18
N THR A 327 17.18 2.45 -15.36
CA THR A 327 15.87 2.52 -16.03
C THR A 327 15.37 1.15 -16.45
N ILE A 328 14.13 0.84 -16.07
CA ILE A 328 13.34 -0.27 -16.61
C ILE A 328 12.47 0.29 -17.73
N GLY A 329 12.74 -0.10 -18.96
CA GLY A 329 12.17 0.46 -20.18
C GLY A 329 10.70 0.13 -20.40
N LYS A 330 10.07 0.83 -21.33
CA LYS A 330 8.66 0.68 -21.70
C LYS A 330 8.34 -0.76 -22.09
N SER A 331 7.32 -1.35 -21.43
CA SER A 331 6.87 -2.72 -21.70
C SER A 331 7.97 -3.79 -21.53
N ALA A 332 9.03 -3.51 -20.75
CA ALA A 332 10.20 -4.39 -20.63
C ALA A 332 9.84 -5.84 -20.22
N PHE A 333 8.81 -6.01 -19.39
CA PHE A 333 8.27 -7.29 -18.94
C PHE A 333 6.78 -7.45 -19.29
N LEU A 334 6.27 -6.71 -20.28
CA LEU A 334 4.86 -6.79 -20.65
C LEU A 334 4.42 -8.24 -20.89
N ASN A 335 3.38 -8.69 -20.16
CA ASN A 335 2.86 -10.06 -20.25
C ASN A 335 3.89 -11.18 -19.99
N CYS A 336 4.91 -10.96 -19.16
CA CYS A 336 5.70 -12.03 -18.56
C CYS A 336 4.86 -12.75 -17.50
N ARG A 337 3.96 -13.63 -17.96
CA ARG A 337 2.90 -14.21 -17.12
C ARG A 337 3.40 -15.20 -16.07
N ALA A 338 4.58 -15.78 -16.25
CA ALA A 338 5.19 -16.69 -15.31
C ALA A 338 6.04 -15.98 -14.26
N LEU A 339 6.40 -14.70 -14.47
CA LEU A 339 7.26 -13.93 -13.58
C LEU A 339 6.63 -13.87 -12.18
N ASP A 340 7.34 -14.38 -11.17
CA ASP A 340 6.86 -14.53 -9.80
C ASP A 340 7.43 -13.46 -8.86
N TYR A 341 8.67 -13.07 -9.09
CA TYR A 341 9.42 -12.15 -8.26
C TYR A 341 10.28 -11.20 -9.10
N VAL A 342 10.40 -9.94 -8.65
CA VAL A 342 11.37 -8.99 -9.19
C VAL A 342 11.90 -8.06 -8.09
N ASP A 343 13.22 -7.88 -8.07
CA ASP A 343 13.90 -6.82 -7.32
C ASP A 343 14.39 -5.77 -8.33
N THR A 344 13.91 -4.55 -8.22
CA THR A 344 14.28 -3.46 -9.14
C THR A 344 15.64 -2.83 -8.82
N GLY A 345 16.31 -3.30 -7.77
CA GLY A 345 17.68 -2.94 -7.43
C GLY A 345 17.90 -1.44 -7.19
N ASN A 346 18.66 -0.80 -8.08
CA ASN A 346 18.95 0.64 -8.05
C ASN A 346 18.14 1.47 -9.05
N ALA A 347 17.08 0.92 -9.66
CA ALA A 347 16.31 1.64 -10.67
C ALA A 347 15.73 2.95 -10.11
N GLU A 348 15.93 4.04 -10.83
CA GLU A 348 15.34 5.34 -10.55
C GLU A 348 14.03 5.54 -11.33
N THR A 349 13.86 4.80 -12.44
CA THR A 349 12.69 4.93 -13.31
C THR A 349 12.16 3.56 -13.75
N ILE A 350 10.89 3.31 -13.50
CA ILE A 350 10.08 2.26 -14.12
C ILE A 350 9.15 2.96 -15.11
N THR A 351 9.27 2.65 -16.40
CA THR A 351 8.50 3.36 -17.42
C THR A 351 7.13 2.74 -17.67
N GLU A 352 6.38 3.24 -18.67
CA GLU A 352 5.00 2.80 -18.95
C GLU A 352 4.92 1.32 -19.28
N TYR A 353 3.89 0.62 -18.75
CA TYR A 353 3.56 -0.79 -19.01
C TYR A 353 4.68 -1.79 -18.65
N ALA A 354 5.68 -1.38 -17.88
CA ALA A 354 6.91 -2.16 -17.68
C ALA A 354 6.64 -3.59 -17.22
N PHE A 355 5.68 -3.82 -16.31
CA PHE A 355 5.26 -5.13 -15.79
C PHE A 355 3.78 -5.42 -16.03
N GLU A 356 3.15 -4.71 -16.97
CA GLU A 356 1.73 -4.94 -17.24
C GLU A 356 1.45 -6.40 -17.62
N GLY A 357 0.42 -6.98 -17.00
CA GLY A 357 0.00 -8.35 -17.29
C GLY A 357 0.95 -9.44 -16.77
N CYS A 358 1.91 -9.13 -15.89
CA CYS A 358 2.68 -10.11 -15.15
C CYS A 358 1.77 -10.79 -14.12
N SER A 359 0.86 -11.63 -14.60
CA SER A 359 -0.26 -12.15 -13.81
C SER A 359 0.13 -13.04 -12.63
N ASN A 360 1.34 -13.62 -12.66
CA ASN A 360 1.85 -14.46 -11.58
C ASN A 360 2.76 -13.72 -10.60
N LEU A 361 3.07 -12.45 -10.87
CA LEU A 361 3.97 -11.63 -10.05
C LEU A 361 3.38 -11.43 -8.65
N ARG A 362 4.03 -12.01 -7.64
CA ARG A 362 3.56 -12.02 -6.24
C ARG A 362 4.27 -11.02 -5.38
N GLU A 363 5.53 -10.77 -5.66
CA GLU A 363 6.39 -9.91 -4.87
C GLU A 363 7.23 -8.99 -5.76
N VAL A 364 7.25 -7.71 -5.41
CA VAL A 364 8.07 -6.69 -6.05
C VAL A 364 8.82 -5.94 -4.97
N ILE A 365 10.14 -5.89 -5.09
CA ILE A 365 10.97 -5.00 -4.28
C ILE A 365 11.30 -3.77 -5.11
N LEU A 366 10.73 -2.63 -4.73
CA LEU A 366 11.03 -1.35 -5.37
C LEU A 366 12.32 -0.75 -4.81
N SER A 367 13.08 -0.12 -5.69
CA SER A 367 14.33 0.59 -5.34
C SER A 367 14.05 1.77 -4.40
N GLU A 368 14.84 1.93 -3.34
CA GLU A 368 14.81 3.11 -2.48
C GLU A 368 15.21 4.41 -3.22
N LYS A 369 15.78 4.31 -4.44
CA LYS A 369 16.11 5.43 -5.32
C LYS A 369 15.04 5.74 -6.37
N LEU A 370 13.93 4.97 -6.35
CA LEU A 370 12.90 5.08 -7.37
C LEU A 370 12.21 6.45 -7.30
N LYS A 371 12.20 7.18 -8.41
CA LYS A 371 11.59 8.52 -8.56
C LYS A 371 10.31 8.47 -9.37
N THR A 372 10.28 7.60 -10.39
CA THR A 372 9.18 7.58 -11.35
C THR A 372 8.67 6.16 -11.57
N VAL A 373 7.36 5.99 -11.45
CA VAL A 373 6.62 4.81 -11.89
C VAL A 373 5.64 5.26 -12.99
N GLY A 374 5.83 4.75 -14.19
CA GLY A 374 5.06 5.13 -15.39
C GLY A 374 3.61 4.60 -15.38
N ASN A 375 2.81 5.09 -16.33
CA ASN A 375 1.42 4.67 -16.48
C ASN A 375 1.31 3.15 -16.69
N CYS A 376 0.33 2.51 -16.06
CA CYS A 376 0.03 1.08 -16.19
C CYS A 376 1.22 0.17 -15.83
N ALA A 377 2.23 0.65 -15.09
CA ALA A 377 3.48 -0.10 -14.89
C ALA A 377 3.26 -1.50 -14.29
N PHE A 378 2.29 -1.69 -13.42
CA PHE A 378 1.91 -2.97 -12.78
C PHE A 378 0.44 -3.34 -13.03
N ARG A 379 -0.19 -2.76 -14.07
CA ARG A 379 -1.59 -3.05 -14.40
C ARG A 379 -1.79 -4.55 -14.64
N ASN A 380 -2.88 -5.12 -14.12
CA ASN A 380 -3.22 -6.54 -14.23
C ASN A 380 -2.18 -7.51 -13.63
N CYS A 381 -1.36 -7.09 -12.66
CA CYS A 381 -0.54 -7.97 -11.82
C CYS A 381 -1.44 -8.61 -10.74
N VAL A 382 -2.33 -9.51 -11.18
CA VAL A 382 -3.43 -10.02 -10.35
C VAL A 382 -2.99 -10.86 -9.14
N SER A 383 -1.77 -11.39 -9.14
CA SER A 383 -1.21 -12.16 -8.02
C SER A 383 -0.42 -11.30 -7.01
N LEU A 384 -0.15 -10.02 -7.33
CA LEU A 384 0.58 -9.11 -6.45
C LEU A 384 -0.22 -8.89 -5.15
N SER A 385 0.38 -9.21 -4.01
CA SER A 385 -0.32 -9.18 -2.71
C SER A 385 0.07 -8.03 -1.81
N LEU A 386 1.27 -7.52 -1.99
CA LEU A 386 1.86 -6.41 -1.24
C LEU A 386 2.66 -5.52 -2.18
N ILE A 387 2.59 -4.22 -2.00
CA ILE A 387 3.53 -3.26 -2.58
C ILE A 387 3.98 -2.26 -1.52
N ASP A 388 5.29 -2.00 -1.49
CA ASP A 388 5.95 -1.03 -0.63
C ASP A 388 6.51 0.09 -1.52
N ILE A 389 5.90 1.29 -1.48
CA ILE A 389 6.24 2.43 -2.35
C ILE A 389 7.13 3.38 -1.57
N PRO A 390 8.43 3.49 -1.92
CA PRO A 390 9.39 4.30 -1.18
C PRO A 390 9.08 5.80 -1.27
N GLY A 391 9.45 6.54 -0.23
CA GLY A 391 9.23 7.99 -0.15
C GLY A 391 10.03 8.81 -1.18
N SER A 392 10.95 8.20 -1.89
CA SER A 392 11.67 8.81 -3.01
C SER A 392 10.83 9.00 -4.28
N VAL A 393 9.62 8.37 -4.35
CA VAL A 393 8.76 8.41 -5.54
C VAL A 393 8.12 9.80 -5.68
N GLU A 394 8.53 10.51 -6.72
CA GLU A 394 8.02 11.84 -7.09
C GLU A 394 6.80 11.73 -8.00
N THR A 395 6.82 10.76 -8.93
CA THR A 395 5.75 10.56 -9.91
C THR A 395 5.24 9.13 -9.89
N LEU A 396 3.98 8.97 -9.54
CA LEU A 396 3.22 7.73 -9.67
C LEU A 396 2.19 7.90 -10.79
N GLY A 397 2.35 7.16 -11.88
CA GLY A 397 1.53 7.30 -13.09
C GLY A 397 0.07 6.89 -12.91
N ARG A 398 -0.73 7.07 -13.98
CA ARG A 398 -2.13 6.63 -14.00
C ARG A 398 -2.22 5.11 -14.15
N TRP A 399 -3.25 4.48 -13.53
CA TRP A 399 -3.55 3.04 -13.66
C TRP A 399 -2.39 2.12 -13.23
N VAL A 400 -1.48 2.61 -12.37
CA VAL A 400 -0.25 1.86 -12.05
C VAL A 400 -0.56 0.45 -11.55
N PHE A 401 -1.51 0.30 -10.62
CA PHE A 401 -1.92 -0.99 -10.03
C PHE A 401 -3.35 -1.38 -10.41
N GLU A 402 -3.90 -0.83 -11.50
CA GLU A 402 -5.24 -1.17 -11.95
C GLU A 402 -5.43 -2.68 -12.07
N ASN A 403 -6.52 -3.19 -11.48
CA ASN A 403 -6.90 -4.62 -11.48
C ASN A 403 -5.87 -5.55 -10.80
N CYS A 404 -5.06 -5.08 -9.86
CA CYS A 404 -4.27 -5.93 -8.98
C CYS A 404 -5.19 -6.52 -7.88
N GLY A 405 -6.06 -7.47 -8.26
CA GLY A 405 -7.16 -7.95 -7.41
C GLY A 405 -6.73 -8.60 -6.08
N ASN A 406 -5.51 -9.14 -5.99
CA ASN A 406 -4.95 -9.69 -4.76
C ASN A 406 -4.10 -8.70 -3.96
N LEU A 407 -3.95 -7.45 -4.41
CA LEU A 407 -3.16 -6.44 -3.71
C LEU A 407 -3.89 -5.99 -2.43
N GLN A 408 -3.61 -6.65 -1.32
CA GLN A 408 -4.28 -6.43 -0.04
C GLN A 408 -3.56 -5.41 0.84
N SER A 409 -2.26 -5.23 0.65
CA SER A 409 -1.43 -4.33 1.45
C SER A 409 -0.67 -3.35 0.56
N VAL A 410 -0.86 -2.08 0.83
CA VAL A 410 -0.13 -0.98 0.19
C VAL A 410 0.50 -0.14 1.27
N VAL A 411 1.82 0.01 1.21
CA VAL A 411 2.58 0.93 2.06
C VAL A 411 3.00 2.11 1.21
N LEU A 412 2.57 3.30 1.58
CA LEU A 412 3.00 4.57 0.99
C LEU A 412 3.88 5.26 2.03
N HIS A 413 5.17 5.37 1.76
CA HIS A 413 6.08 6.05 2.67
C HIS A 413 5.94 7.58 2.60
N GLU A 414 6.26 8.25 3.70
CA GLU A 414 6.39 9.72 3.72
C GLU A 414 7.42 10.16 2.67
N GLY A 415 7.05 11.20 1.90
CA GLY A 415 7.84 11.67 0.77
C GLY A 415 7.23 11.36 -0.60
N VAL A 416 6.33 10.37 -0.72
CA VAL A 416 5.52 10.18 -1.95
C VAL A 416 4.74 11.46 -2.22
N GLN A 417 4.98 12.11 -3.38
CA GLN A 417 4.48 13.47 -3.64
C GLN A 417 2.99 13.50 -4.04
N SER A 418 2.52 12.52 -4.79
CA SER A 418 1.15 12.49 -5.29
C SER A 418 0.72 11.11 -5.73
N LEU A 419 -0.59 10.86 -5.67
CA LEU A 419 -1.25 9.78 -6.40
C LEU A 419 -1.74 10.29 -7.75
N SER A 420 -2.04 9.39 -8.68
CA SER A 420 -2.65 9.70 -9.98
C SER A 420 -4.01 9.04 -10.14
N GLU A 421 -4.72 9.41 -11.21
CA GLU A 421 -6.02 8.82 -11.54
C GLU A 421 -5.93 7.29 -11.62
N SER A 422 -6.92 6.61 -11.03
CA SER A 422 -7.07 5.16 -11.07
C SER A 422 -5.85 4.37 -10.56
N THR A 423 -4.98 4.98 -9.73
CA THR A 423 -3.74 4.32 -9.25
C THR A 423 -4.01 2.93 -8.70
N PHE A 424 -5.10 2.73 -7.92
CA PHE A 424 -5.47 1.48 -7.25
C PHE A 424 -6.84 0.96 -7.69
N TYR A 425 -7.32 1.34 -8.87
CA TYR A 425 -8.61 0.87 -9.39
C TYR A 425 -8.71 -0.66 -9.37
N GLY A 426 -9.77 -1.21 -8.77
CA GLY A 426 -10.02 -2.66 -8.75
C GLY A 426 -9.05 -3.49 -7.91
N CYS A 427 -8.32 -2.86 -6.98
CA CYS A 427 -7.41 -3.56 -6.08
C CYS A 427 -8.13 -4.20 -4.89
N GLY A 428 -7.47 -5.24 -4.33
CA GLY A 428 -7.94 -5.98 -3.16
C GLY A 428 -7.64 -5.32 -1.81
N ILE A 429 -7.30 -4.03 -1.77
CA ILE A 429 -6.83 -3.29 -0.60
C ILE A 429 -7.88 -3.30 0.52
N ARG A 430 -7.44 -3.58 1.76
CA ARG A 430 -8.30 -3.55 2.95
C ARG A 430 -8.18 -2.25 3.73
N SER A 431 -6.99 -1.69 3.80
CA SER A 431 -6.72 -0.40 4.43
C SER A 431 -5.57 0.30 3.74
N VAL A 432 -5.58 1.63 3.76
CA VAL A 432 -4.50 2.46 3.21
C VAL A 432 -4.28 3.66 4.13
N SER A 433 -3.00 4.01 4.32
CA SER A 433 -2.59 5.25 4.98
C SER A 433 -2.02 6.20 3.95
N ILE A 434 -2.54 7.41 3.90
CA ILE A 434 -2.13 8.44 2.94
C ILE A 434 -1.04 9.30 3.60
N PRO A 435 0.17 9.42 3.01
CA PRO A 435 1.26 10.22 3.54
C PRO A 435 0.91 11.71 3.63
N SER A 436 1.56 12.42 4.56
CA SER A 436 1.32 13.86 4.79
C SER A 436 1.68 14.75 3.58
N THR A 437 2.53 14.26 2.68
CA THR A 437 2.92 14.92 1.43
C THR A 437 1.84 14.88 0.34
N VAL A 438 0.91 13.92 0.40
CA VAL A 438 -0.20 13.79 -0.57
C VAL A 438 -1.36 14.68 -0.13
N THR A 439 -1.71 15.69 -0.90
CA THR A 439 -2.76 16.67 -0.57
C THR A 439 -4.06 16.49 -1.34
N ALA A 440 -4.10 15.55 -2.28
CA ALA A 440 -5.28 15.26 -3.08
C ALA A 440 -5.45 13.77 -3.34
N ILE A 441 -6.67 13.28 -3.35
CA ILE A 441 -7.05 11.96 -3.84
C ILE A 441 -7.63 12.15 -5.24
N PRO A 442 -6.97 11.71 -6.32
CA PRO A 442 -7.43 11.88 -7.69
C PRO A 442 -8.70 11.09 -8.02
N ASN A 443 -9.26 11.33 -9.22
CA ASN A 443 -10.41 10.61 -9.73
C ASN A 443 -10.15 9.10 -9.79
N TRP A 444 -11.15 8.29 -9.45
CA TRP A 444 -11.16 6.81 -9.55
C TRP A 444 -10.05 6.11 -8.77
N THR A 445 -9.31 6.81 -7.89
CA THR A 445 -8.11 6.27 -7.22
C THR A 445 -8.34 4.90 -6.58
N PHE A 446 -9.45 4.72 -5.84
CA PHE A 446 -9.83 3.48 -5.15
C PHE A 446 -11.14 2.88 -5.68
N GLN A 447 -11.58 3.28 -6.90
CA GLN A 447 -12.81 2.71 -7.47
C GLN A 447 -12.71 1.19 -7.54
N ASP A 448 -13.82 0.50 -7.23
CA ASP A 448 -13.93 -0.97 -7.19
C ASP A 448 -12.95 -1.66 -6.19
N CYS A 449 -12.36 -0.93 -5.22
CA CYS A 449 -11.65 -1.53 -4.09
C CYS A 449 -12.67 -2.12 -3.10
N LYS A 450 -13.28 -3.25 -3.47
CA LYS A 450 -14.43 -3.85 -2.78
C LYS A 450 -14.17 -4.24 -1.33
N TYR A 451 -12.90 -4.47 -0.97
CA TYR A 451 -12.48 -4.90 0.36
C TYR A 451 -11.96 -3.75 1.22
N LEU A 452 -11.95 -2.50 0.72
CA LEU A 452 -11.45 -1.33 1.45
C LEU A 452 -12.40 -1.02 2.61
N GLU A 453 -11.89 -1.17 3.83
CA GLU A 453 -12.62 -0.94 5.09
C GLU A 453 -12.26 0.40 5.73
N HIS A 454 -10.99 0.80 5.62
CA HIS A 454 -10.44 1.98 6.30
C HIS A 454 -9.49 2.78 5.41
N VAL A 455 -9.62 4.10 5.47
CA VAL A 455 -8.67 5.05 4.89
C VAL A 455 -8.17 5.96 6.00
N ASN A 456 -6.86 5.92 6.27
CA ASN A 456 -6.21 6.81 7.22
C ASN A 456 -5.60 7.98 6.45
N TRP A 457 -6.12 9.16 6.65
CA TRP A 457 -5.65 10.39 6.03
C TRP A 457 -5.56 11.54 7.03
N HIS A 458 -4.89 12.60 6.64
CA HIS A 458 -4.65 13.80 7.45
C HIS A 458 -5.50 14.98 6.93
N ASP A 459 -5.62 16.03 7.74
CA ASP A 459 -6.43 17.20 7.39
C ASP A 459 -5.81 18.10 6.30
N GLY A 460 -4.59 17.81 5.85
CA GLY A 460 -3.96 18.44 4.69
C GLY A 460 -4.51 18.01 3.33
N ILE A 461 -5.38 17.00 3.28
CA ILE A 461 -6.11 16.65 2.05
C ILE A 461 -7.09 17.77 1.71
N THR A 462 -6.99 18.32 0.50
CA THR A 462 -7.81 19.45 0.04
C THR A 462 -8.84 19.08 -1.02
N SER A 463 -8.71 17.89 -1.62
CA SER A 463 -9.69 17.41 -2.61
C SER A 463 -9.79 15.89 -2.63
N ILE A 464 -11.00 15.40 -2.91
CA ILE A 464 -11.33 14.02 -3.21
C ILE A 464 -12.02 14.03 -4.56
N GLY A 465 -11.44 13.32 -5.53
CA GLY A 465 -11.86 13.34 -6.93
C GLY A 465 -13.15 12.56 -7.20
N GLU A 466 -13.64 12.71 -8.43
CA GLU A 466 -14.79 11.98 -8.96
C GLU A 466 -14.60 10.47 -8.83
N ALA A 467 -15.64 9.78 -8.36
CA ALA A 467 -15.68 8.33 -8.19
C ALA A 467 -14.48 7.74 -7.40
N ALA A 468 -13.79 8.55 -6.57
CA ALA A 468 -12.56 8.13 -5.90
C ALA A 468 -12.73 6.87 -5.04
N PHE A 469 -13.93 6.63 -4.46
CA PHE A 469 -14.29 5.46 -3.66
C PHE A 469 -15.53 4.73 -4.22
N ASN A 470 -15.84 4.95 -5.49
CA ASN A 470 -17.00 4.31 -6.13
C ASN A 470 -16.91 2.79 -5.98
N ARG A 471 -17.98 2.17 -5.46
CA ARG A 471 -18.10 0.72 -5.19
C ARG A 471 -17.06 0.16 -4.20
N CYS A 472 -16.57 0.94 -3.25
CA CYS A 472 -15.86 0.44 -2.08
C CYS A 472 -16.88 -0.20 -1.12
N THR A 473 -17.36 -1.39 -1.46
CA THR A 473 -18.53 -2.01 -0.80
C THR A 473 -18.32 -2.41 0.65
N SER A 474 -17.06 -2.53 1.11
CA SER A 474 -16.71 -2.83 2.52
C SER A 474 -16.44 -1.58 3.36
N LEU A 475 -16.38 -0.38 2.76
CA LEU A 475 -16.13 0.87 3.49
C LEU A 475 -17.30 1.17 4.42
N ARG A 476 -17.03 1.28 5.73
CA ARG A 476 -18.08 1.42 6.75
C ARG A 476 -18.22 2.83 7.29
N ASN A 477 -17.12 3.48 7.54
CA ASN A 477 -17.10 4.82 8.11
C ASN A 477 -16.01 5.63 7.41
N ILE A 478 -16.29 6.91 7.17
CA ILE A 478 -15.32 7.82 6.59
C ILE A 478 -15.46 9.20 7.23
N ARG A 479 -14.34 9.82 7.60
CA ARG A 479 -14.30 11.22 8.01
C ARG A 479 -13.77 12.04 6.84
N ILE A 480 -14.49 13.05 6.42
CA ILE A 480 -14.02 13.96 5.37
C ILE A 480 -12.95 14.89 5.96
N PRO A 481 -11.75 15.03 5.35
CA PRO A 481 -10.70 15.92 5.83
C PRO A 481 -11.14 17.39 5.82
N ALA A 482 -10.72 18.17 6.81
CA ALA A 482 -11.17 19.55 6.99
C ALA A 482 -10.87 20.51 5.81
N GLY A 483 -9.85 20.17 5.01
CA GLY A 483 -9.50 20.91 3.78
C GLY A 483 -10.43 20.65 2.58
N VAL A 484 -11.28 19.62 2.62
CA VAL A 484 -12.16 19.25 1.50
C VAL A 484 -13.46 20.04 1.60
N THR A 485 -13.72 20.93 0.67
CA THR A 485 -14.93 21.79 0.64
C THR A 485 -16.03 21.29 -0.28
N SER A 486 -15.76 20.26 -1.07
CA SER A 486 -16.71 19.66 -2.01
C SER A 486 -16.53 18.16 -2.08
N ILE A 487 -17.61 17.41 -1.97
CA ILE A 487 -17.66 15.99 -2.33
C ILE A 487 -17.97 15.93 -3.82
N ALA A 488 -17.10 15.33 -4.61
CA ALA A 488 -17.24 15.24 -6.05
C ALA A 488 -18.35 14.27 -6.47
N ASP A 489 -18.67 14.25 -7.77
CA ASP A 489 -19.67 13.36 -8.32
C ASP A 489 -19.23 11.89 -8.16
N ASP A 490 -20.17 10.99 -7.93
CA ASP A 490 -19.96 9.53 -7.75
C ASP A 490 -18.96 9.13 -6.66
N THR A 491 -18.45 10.06 -5.83
CA THR A 491 -17.33 9.80 -4.90
C THR A 491 -17.52 8.53 -4.08
N PHE A 492 -18.70 8.30 -3.50
CA PHE A 492 -19.04 7.13 -2.68
C PHE A 492 -20.19 6.30 -3.28
N TYR A 493 -20.43 6.45 -4.60
CA TYR A 493 -21.47 5.66 -5.27
C TYR A 493 -21.31 4.17 -4.99
N GLY A 494 -22.36 3.52 -4.54
CA GLY A 494 -22.35 2.07 -4.31
C GLY A 494 -21.48 1.59 -3.14
N CYS A 495 -21.11 2.45 -2.22
CA CYS A 495 -20.50 2.07 -0.94
C CYS A 495 -21.56 1.46 -0.03
N THR A 496 -21.98 0.24 -0.33
CA THR A 496 -23.17 -0.41 0.24
C THR A 496 -23.12 -0.61 1.76
N SER A 497 -21.92 -0.71 2.34
CA SER A 497 -21.70 -0.86 3.78
C SER A 497 -21.42 0.47 4.50
N LEU A 498 -21.35 1.59 3.78
CA LEU A 498 -21.05 2.90 4.37
C LEU A 498 -22.17 3.30 5.33
N HIS A 499 -21.85 3.29 6.61
CA HIS A 499 -22.80 3.54 7.70
C HIS A 499 -22.78 4.99 8.16
N SER A 500 -21.59 5.58 8.28
CA SER A 500 -21.46 6.97 8.73
C SER A 500 -20.43 7.74 7.92
N VAL A 501 -20.70 9.04 7.74
CA VAL A 501 -19.80 10.02 7.14
C VAL A 501 -19.62 11.16 8.12
N GLY A 502 -18.38 11.36 8.60
CA GLY A 502 -18.03 12.50 9.44
C GLY A 502 -17.89 13.75 8.56
N PHE A 503 -18.98 14.47 8.38
CA PHE A 503 -18.98 15.78 7.72
C PHE A 503 -18.43 16.86 8.63
N HIS A 504 -17.95 17.94 8.04
CA HIS A 504 -17.59 19.19 8.72
C HIS A 504 -18.22 20.39 8.02
N ASP A 505 -18.28 21.52 8.69
CA ASP A 505 -19.07 22.67 8.27
C ASP A 505 -18.51 23.44 7.05
N ASN A 506 -17.30 23.15 6.57
CA ASN A 506 -16.74 23.79 5.39
C ASN A 506 -17.22 23.17 4.07
N ILE A 507 -17.99 22.09 4.09
CA ILE A 507 -18.49 21.44 2.88
C ILE A 507 -19.64 22.26 2.32
N THR A 508 -19.47 22.76 1.08
CA THR A 508 -20.44 23.61 0.39
C THR A 508 -21.20 22.87 -0.73
N ARG A 509 -20.67 21.73 -1.20
CA ARG A 509 -21.24 20.96 -2.30
C ARG A 509 -21.18 19.46 -2.00
N ILE A 510 -22.28 18.77 -2.26
CA ILE A 510 -22.35 17.31 -2.43
C ILE A 510 -22.74 17.05 -3.88
N GLY A 511 -21.91 16.30 -4.61
CA GLY A 511 -22.02 16.07 -6.04
C GLY A 511 -23.16 15.14 -6.47
N VAL A 512 -23.28 14.96 -7.78
CA VAL A 512 -24.23 14.03 -8.41
C VAL A 512 -23.88 12.60 -8.01
N ASN A 513 -24.88 11.76 -7.66
CA ASN A 513 -24.73 10.37 -7.22
C ASN A 513 -23.75 10.16 -6.05
N ALA A 514 -23.33 11.21 -5.35
CA ALA A 514 -22.19 11.13 -4.41
C ALA A 514 -22.34 10.01 -3.38
N PHE A 515 -23.57 9.68 -2.94
CA PHE A 515 -23.90 8.59 -2.01
C PHE A 515 -24.98 7.66 -2.55
N ASP A 516 -25.30 7.68 -3.88
CA ASP A 516 -26.29 6.74 -4.40
C ASP A 516 -25.90 5.30 -4.09
N LYS A 517 -26.89 4.49 -3.67
CA LYS A 517 -26.73 3.08 -3.25
C LYS A 517 -25.84 2.87 -2.02
N CYS A 518 -25.67 3.88 -1.18
CA CYS A 518 -25.12 3.71 0.17
C CYS A 518 -26.24 3.18 1.09
N TYR A 519 -26.64 1.93 0.90
CA TYR A 519 -27.81 1.34 1.56
C TYR A 519 -27.77 1.38 3.10
N ALA A 520 -26.57 1.29 3.68
CA ALA A 520 -26.39 1.30 5.12
C ALA A 520 -26.27 2.70 5.72
N LEU A 521 -26.16 3.75 4.89
CA LEU A 521 -25.87 5.11 5.34
C LEU A 521 -26.97 5.62 6.28
N THR A 522 -26.52 6.05 7.46
CA THR A 522 -27.33 6.83 8.39
C THR A 522 -26.71 8.22 8.51
N LEU A 523 -27.54 9.23 8.61
CA LEU A 523 -27.07 10.56 8.97
C LEU A 523 -27.14 10.69 10.49
N GLU A 524 -26.09 11.21 11.11
CA GLU A 524 -26.05 11.38 12.56
C GLU A 524 -27.22 12.26 13.05
N GLU A 525 -27.64 12.01 14.30
CA GLU A 525 -28.69 12.83 14.88
C GLU A 525 -28.17 14.26 15.10
N THR A 526 -29.05 15.22 14.87
CA THR A 526 -28.77 16.63 15.10
C THR A 526 -28.48 16.88 16.58
N ASN A 527 -27.51 17.71 16.90
CA ASN A 527 -27.18 18.13 18.26
C ASN A 527 -27.54 19.60 18.48
N GLN A 528 -27.34 20.12 19.71
CA GLN A 528 -27.68 21.51 20.03
C GLN A 528 -26.84 22.54 19.25
N ASP A 529 -25.61 22.18 18.85
CA ASP A 529 -24.68 23.07 18.15
C ASP A 529 -24.89 23.01 16.62
N ASN A 530 -25.34 21.88 16.09
CA ASN A 530 -25.70 21.74 14.67
C ASN A 530 -27.09 21.09 14.55
N PRO A 531 -28.14 21.88 14.23
CA PRO A 531 -29.50 21.38 14.03
C PRO A 531 -29.67 20.61 12.73
N TYR A 532 -28.65 20.60 11.89
CA TYR A 532 -28.63 19.90 10.60
C TYR A 532 -27.83 18.61 10.72
N ASN A 533 -28.25 17.56 10.04
CA ASN A 533 -27.45 16.34 9.89
C ASN A 533 -26.65 16.30 8.58
N LEU A 534 -26.56 17.46 7.92
CA LEU A 534 -25.72 17.77 6.78
C LEU A 534 -24.87 19.01 7.10
N PRO A 535 -23.76 19.28 6.39
CA PRO A 535 -22.90 20.44 6.63
C PRO A 535 -23.68 21.76 6.62
N VAL A 536 -23.49 22.62 7.62
CA VAL A 536 -24.24 23.90 7.74
C VAL A 536 -23.99 24.82 6.54
N SER A 537 -22.81 24.78 5.97
CA SER A 537 -22.41 25.59 4.78
C SER A 537 -22.86 25.00 3.44
N LEU A 538 -23.55 23.85 3.45
CA LEU A 538 -24.00 23.23 2.21
C LEU A 538 -24.98 24.12 1.45
N THR A 539 -24.63 24.44 0.20
CA THR A 539 -25.45 25.24 -0.73
C THR A 539 -25.89 24.45 -1.95
N THR A 540 -25.13 23.43 -2.33
CA THR A 540 -25.39 22.65 -3.54
C THR A 540 -25.49 21.17 -3.20
N LEU A 541 -26.66 20.60 -3.48
CA LEU A 541 -26.93 19.18 -3.46
C LEU A 541 -27.06 18.71 -4.91
N GLY A 542 -26.38 17.64 -5.32
CA GLY A 542 -26.43 17.09 -6.67
C GLY A 542 -27.65 16.19 -6.90
N GLU A 543 -27.98 15.95 -8.17
CA GLU A 543 -28.99 14.95 -8.56
C GLU A 543 -28.59 13.57 -7.99
N CYS A 544 -29.57 12.77 -7.56
CA CYS A 544 -29.36 11.43 -7.01
C CYS A 544 -28.40 11.36 -5.81
N ALA A 545 -28.06 12.48 -5.17
CA ALA A 545 -26.96 12.54 -4.19
C ALA A 545 -27.11 11.50 -3.07
N PHE A 546 -28.32 11.19 -2.61
CA PHE A 546 -28.64 10.16 -1.61
C PHE A 546 -29.70 9.14 -2.12
N GLN A 547 -29.81 8.99 -3.44
CA GLN A 547 -30.73 8.01 -4.01
C GLN A 547 -30.43 6.60 -3.45
N ASN A 548 -31.46 5.81 -3.15
CA ASN A 548 -31.32 4.45 -2.60
C ASN A 548 -30.60 4.35 -1.23
N CYS A 549 -30.44 5.44 -0.48
CA CYS A 549 -29.89 5.39 0.88
C CYS A 549 -30.95 4.89 1.87
N THR A 550 -31.21 3.59 1.85
CA THR A 550 -32.31 2.97 2.61
C THR A 550 -32.10 2.98 4.14
N GLY A 551 -30.92 3.36 4.62
CA GLY A 551 -30.59 3.51 6.04
C GLY A 551 -31.03 4.86 6.62
N ILE A 552 -31.18 5.91 5.81
CA ILE A 552 -31.51 7.27 6.27
C ILE A 552 -32.94 7.31 6.77
N THR A 553 -33.13 7.79 8.00
CA THR A 553 -34.44 7.94 8.64
C THR A 553 -34.93 9.39 8.69
N ARG A 554 -34.01 10.34 8.78
CA ARG A 554 -34.30 11.77 8.88
C ARG A 554 -33.26 12.61 8.11
N VAL A 555 -33.73 13.69 7.50
CA VAL A 555 -32.90 14.71 6.85
C VAL A 555 -33.33 16.11 7.28
N CYS A 556 -32.36 16.93 7.68
CA CYS A 556 -32.53 18.35 7.96
C CYS A 556 -31.65 19.14 7.00
N LEU A 557 -32.25 19.81 6.02
CA LEU A 557 -31.51 20.58 5.00
C LEU A 557 -31.06 21.94 5.55
N PRO A 558 -29.79 22.31 5.38
CA PRO A 558 -29.27 23.62 5.79
C PRO A 558 -29.89 24.77 5.00
N GLU A 559 -29.80 25.98 5.56
CA GLU A 559 -30.43 27.19 4.97
C GLU A 559 -29.88 27.52 3.56
N GLY A 560 -28.66 27.12 3.24
CA GLY A 560 -28.07 27.34 1.90
C GLY A 560 -28.70 26.49 0.78
N VAL A 561 -29.43 25.42 1.10
CA VAL A 561 -30.03 24.52 0.12
C VAL A 561 -31.38 25.08 -0.33
N THR A 562 -31.40 25.73 -1.47
CA THR A 562 -32.60 26.36 -2.06
C THR A 562 -33.34 25.45 -3.04
N VAL A 563 -32.69 24.43 -3.55
CA VAL A 563 -33.25 23.44 -4.47
C VAL A 563 -33.03 22.04 -3.91
N VAL A 564 -34.07 21.24 -3.83
CA VAL A 564 -33.97 19.78 -3.62
C VAL A 564 -33.94 19.14 -5.00
N PRO A 565 -32.79 18.64 -5.45
CA PRO A 565 -32.63 18.24 -6.85
C PRO A 565 -33.33 16.91 -7.15
N ARG A 566 -33.39 16.61 -8.44
CA ARG A 566 -33.95 15.41 -9.00
C ARG A 566 -33.41 14.14 -8.34
N TYR A 567 -34.29 13.21 -7.93
CA TYR A 567 -33.94 11.94 -7.28
C TYR A 567 -33.11 12.06 -5.99
N ALA A 568 -32.98 13.24 -5.39
CA ALA A 568 -32.04 13.46 -4.27
C ALA A 568 -32.16 12.43 -3.15
N PHE A 569 -33.38 12.01 -2.79
CA PHE A 569 -33.70 11.02 -1.75
C PHE A 569 -34.66 9.93 -2.26
N ASP A 570 -34.69 9.71 -3.57
CA ASP A 570 -35.51 8.69 -4.18
C ASP A 570 -35.16 7.30 -3.62
N HIS A 571 -36.16 6.50 -3.28
CA HIS A 571 -36.01 5.17 -2.67
C HIS A 571 -35.23 5.15 -1.34
N CYS A 572 -35.19 6.26 -0.59
CA CYS A 572 -34.81 6.26 0.83
C CYS A 572 -35.95 5.67 1.65
N THR A 573 -36.14 4.34 1.61
CA THR A 573 -37.35 3.65 2.08
C THR A 573 -37.61 3.76 3.58
N LYS A 574 -36.62 4.19 4.39
CA LYS A 574 -36.78 4.46 5.84
C LYS A 574 -36.90 5.94 6.16
N LEU A 575 -36.79 6.84 5.18
CA LEU A 575 -36.86 8.27 5.40
C LEU A 575 -38.29 8.68 5.76
N ASN A 576 -38.52 8.91 7.05
CA ASN A 576 -39.83 9.25 7.59
C ASN A 576 -39.97 10.71 8.04
N GLY A 577 -38.85 11.46 8.10
CA GLY A 577 -38.82 12.87 8.48
C GLY A 577 -37.90 13.71 7.63
N VAL A 578 -38.43 14.81 7.09
CA VAL A 578 -37.65 15.82 6.34
C VAL A 578 -37.94 17.20 6.90
N VAL A 579 -36.90 17.94 7.20
CA VAL A 579 -36.98 19.37 7.48
C VAL A 579 -36.32 20.10 6.31
N LEU A 580 -37.11 20.79 5.52
CA LEU A 580 -36.65 21.63 4.42
C LEU A 580 -36.04 22.92 4.95
N SER A 581 -35.07 23.46 4.22
CA SER A 581 -34.55 24.84 4.44
C SER A 581 -35.70 25.84 4.30
N LYS A 582 -35.72 26.87 5.15
CA LYS A 582 -36.66 27.98 5.00
C LYS A 582 -36.49 28.75 3.67
N GLN A 583 -35.35 28.57 3.00
CA GLN A 583 -35.01 29.16 1.71
C GLN A 583 -35.29 28.23 0.53
N THR A 584 -35.84 27.01 0.77
CA THR A 584 -36.17 26.08 -0.33
C THR A 584 -37.20 26.71 -1.28
N VAL A 585 -36.88 26.76 -2.56
CA VAL A 585 -37.68 27.35 -3.63
C VAL A 585 -38.31 26.27 -4.50
N THR A 586 -37.53 25.24 -4.84
CA THR A 586 -37.98 24.19 -5.77
C THR A 586 -37.67 22.79 -5.19
N ILE A 587 -38.57 21.86 -5.37
CA ILE A 587 -38.38 20.43 -5.17
C ILE A 587 -38.58 19.79 -6.54
N GLU A 588 -37.49 19.23 -7.08
CA GLU A 588 -37.47 18.68 -8.42
C GLU A 588 -38.02 17.26 -8.51
N ASP A 589 -38.11 16.72 -9.75
CA ASP A 589 -38.73 15.43 -10.03
C ASP A 589 -38.18 14.29 -9.18
N TRP A 590 -39.05 13.42 -8.67
CA TRP A 590 -38.71 12.22 -7.92
C TRP A 590 -37.93 12.45 -6.63
N ALA A 591 -37.78 13.68 -6.17
CA ALA A 591 -36.90 14.03 -5.08
C ALA A 591 -37.11 13.22 -3.80
N PHE A 592 -38.32 12.81 -3.48
CA PHE A 592 -38.70 12.01 -2.30
C PHE A 592 -39.50 10.77 -2.65
N ALA A 593 -39.49 10.31 -3.91
CA ALA A 593 -40.29 9.16 -4.31
C ALA A 593 -39.86 7.90 -3.55
N GLY A 594 -40.81 7.03 -3.24
CA GLY A 594 -40.56 5.75 -2.54
C GLY A 594 -40.08 5.89 -1.10
N THR A 595 -40.28 7.05 -0.45
CA THR A 595 -39.90 7.28 0.97
C THR A 595 -41.04 6.90 1.93
N ALA A 596 -40.69 6.73 3.22
CA ALA A 596 -41.63 6.49 4.31
C ALA A 596 -42.13 7.78 4.98
N LEU A 597 -42.13 8.91 4.28
CA LEU A 597 -42.56 10.19 4.83
C LEU A 597 -44.02 10.09 5.32
N THR A 598 -44.22 10.46 6.60
CA THR A 598 -45.56 10.57 7.17
C THR A 598 -46.13 11.97 7.02
N GLY A 599 -45.27 12.98 6.90
CA GLY A 599 -45.65 14.37 6.69
C GLY A 599 -44.50 15.20 6.16
N ILE A 600 -44.82 16.32 5.54
CA ILE A 600 -43.85 17.32 5.09
C ILE A 600 -44.39 18.73 5.26
N SER A 601 -43.49 19.66 5.63
CA SER A 601 -43.78 21.10 5.70
C SER A 601 -43.09 21.83 4.57
N LEU A 602 -43.86 22.43 3.66
CA LEU A 602 -43.37 23.25 2.55
C LEU A 602 -43.21 24.70 3.05
N PRO A 603 -42.00 25.26 3.15
CA PRO A 603 -41.79 26.63 3.59
C PRO A 603 -42.40 27.64 2.62
N ALA A 604 -42.61 28.87 3.11
CA ALA A 604 -43.29 29.94 2.37
C ALA A 604 -42.62 30.32 1.03
N THR A 605 -41.39 29.97 0.86
CA THR A 605 -40.55 30.25 -0.32
C THR A 605 -40.74 29.27 -1.47
N VAL A 606 -41.39 28.10 -1.23
CA VAL A 606 -41.57 27.08 -2.26
C VAL A 606 -42.53 27.59 -3.34
N THR A 607 -42.09 27.53 -4.59
CA THR A 607 -42.85 27.98 -5.78
C THR A 607 -43.23 26.84 -6.72
N SER A 608 -42.52 25.71 -6.69
CA SER A 608 -42.74 24.59 -7.61
C SER A 608 -42.38 23.24 -7.02
N LEU A 609 -43.15 22.23 -7.36
CA LEU A 609 -42.90 20.82 -7.14
C LEU A 609 -42.90 20.10 -8.50
N GLY A 610 -41.89 19.29 -8.77
CA GLY A 610 -41.75 18.56 -10.02
C GLY A 610 -42.65 17.34 -10.17
N ASP A 611 -42.36 16.55 -11.20
CA ASP A 611 -43.05 15.27 -11.46
C ASP A 611 -42.67 14.23 -10.40
N ASN A 612 -43.66 13.46 -9.94
CA ASN A 612 -43.46 12.28 -9.08
C ASN A 612 -42.68 12.57 -7.76
N VAL A 613 -42.67 13.81 -7.29
CA VAL A 613 -41.93 14.21 -6.07
C VAL A 613 -42.21 13.28 -4.90
N PHE A 614 -43.50 12.92 -4.70
CA PHE A 614 -43.96 12.02 -3.62
C PHE A 614 -44.53 10.71 -4.18
N HIS A 615 -44.06 10.28 -5.35
CA HIS A 615 -44.50 9.01 -5.93
C HIS A 615 -44.27 7.86 -4.96
N ASN A 616 -45.28 7.02 -4.72
CA ASN A 616 -45.19 5.88 -3.80
C ASN A 616 -44.82 6.21 -2.35
N CYS A 617 -45.06 7.43 -1.86
CA CYS A 617 -44.97 7.76 -0.44
C CYS A 617 -46.22 7.25 0.30
N SER A 618 -46.33 5.91 0.48
CA SER A 618 -47.54 5.24 1.00
C SER A 618 -47.95 5.66 2.41
N GLU A 619 -47.02 6.16 3.20
CA GLU A 619 -47.24 6.57 4.60
C GLU A 619 -47.62 8.05 4.74
N LEU A 620 -47.66 8.82 3.63
CA LEU A 620 -47.89 10.26 3.68
C LEU A 620 -49.36 10.58 4.04
N ILE A 621 -49.54 11.15 5.22
CA ILE A 621 -50.88 11.51 5.77
C ILE A 621 -51.10 13.01 5.92
N GLY A 622 -50.05 13.84 5.81
CA GLY A 622 -50.16 15.29 5.93
C GLY A 622 -49.16 16.08 5.15
N VAL A 623 -49.60 17.11 4.45
CA VAL A 623 -48.75 18.12 3.82
C VAL A 623 -49.11 19.48 4.43
N GLN A 624 -48.18 20.16 5.05
CA GLN A 624 -48.33 21.54 5.50
C GLN A 624 -47.72 22.47 4.47
N SER A 625 -48.50 23.40 3.92
CA SER A 625 -48.03 24.32 2.90
C SER A 625 -48.20 25.76 3.36
N TYR A 626 -47.08 26.44 3.55
CA TYR A 626 -47.00 27.82 4.04
C TYR A 626 -46.95 28.91 2.93
N PRO A 627 -46.72 28.63 1.63
CA PRO A 627 -46.85 29.62 0.57
C PRO A 627 -48.25 30.23 0.53
N THR A 628 -48.33 31.54 0.34
CA THR A 628 -49.59 32.24 0.17
C THR A 628 -50.20 32.04 -1.23
N THR A 629 -49.39 31.73 -2.21
CA THR A 629 -49.78 31.28 -3.55
C THR A 629 -49.41 29.80 -3.67
N ALA A 630 -50.33 28.95 -4.08
CA ALA A 630 -50.06 27.53 -4.22
C ALA A 630 -48.88 27.29 -5.18
N PRO A 631 -47.88 26.52 -4.79
CA PRO A 631 -46.79 26.12 -5.69
C PRO A 631 -47.35 25.42 -6.94
N THR A 632 -46.62 25.54 -8.05
CA THR A 632 -46.97 24.76 -9.25
C THR A 632 -46.73 23.26 -8.97
N ILE A 633 -47.65 22.41 -9.40
CA ILE A 633 -47.56 20.95 -9.36
C ILE A 633 -47.92 20.36 -10.71
N THR A 634 -47.54 19.12 -10.93
CA THR A 634 -47.92 18.33 -12.09
C THR A 634 -48.98 17.28 -11.71
N ALA A 635 -49.55 16.61 -12.69
CA ALA A 635 -50.53 15.55 -12.45
C ALA A 635 -49.93 14.35 -11.69
N THR A 636 -48.62 14.20 -11.72
CA THR A 636 -47.91 13.05 -11.14
C THR A 636 -47.19 13.37 -9.81
N THR A 637 -47.14 14.65 -9.39
CA THR A 637 -46.44 15.07 -8.15
C THR A 637 -46.76 14.18 -6.94
N PHE A 638 -48.01 13.79 -6.77
CA PHE A 638 -48.57 12.93 -5.69
C PHE A 638 -49.05 11.58 -6.21
N SER A 639 -48.45 11.02 -7.25
CA SER A 639 -48.85 9.75 -7.86
C SER A 639 -48.53 8.53 -6.99
N HIS A 640 -49.26 7.43 -7.20
CA HIS A 640 -49.04 6.15 -6.51
C HIS A 640 -49.46 4.98 -7.41
N ASP A 641 -48.70 3.88 -7.44
CA ASP A 641 -48.97 2.71 -8.28
C ASP A 641 -50.18 1.88 -7.84
N LYS A 642 -50.50 1.88 -6.54
CA LYS A 642 -51.54 1.00 -5.93
C LYS A 642 -52.64 1.75 -5.17
N GLY A 643 -52.92 2.97 -5.51
CA GLY A 643 -53.89 3.80 -4.80
C GLY A 643 -53.61 5.27 -4.97
N THR A 644 -54.29 6.10 -4.22
CA THR A 644 -54.04 7.55 -4.24
C THR A 644 -53.72 8.04 -2.84
N ILE A 645 -52.75 8.91 -2.72
CA ILE A 645 -52.47 9.72 -1.51
C ILE A 645 -53.79 10.41 -1.08
N LYS A 646 -54.68 10.68 -2.02
CA LYS A 646 -56.00 11.29 -1.81
C LYS A 646 -56.83 10.60 -0.73
N GLU A 647 -56.72 9.30 -0.54
CA GLU A 647 -57.60 8.58 0.41
C GLU A 647 -57.22 8.84 1.86
N GLN A 648 -55.98 9.21 2.15
CA GLN A 648 -55.42 9.36 3.52
C GLN A 648 -54.80 10.71 3.81
N CYS A 649 -54.17 11.36 2.84
CA CYS A 649 -53.38 12.58 3.06
C CYS A 649 -54.28 13.83 3.16
N ARG A 650 -53.99 14.68 4.13
CA ARG A 650 -54.63 16.00 4.30
C ARG A 650 -53.63 17.09 3.94
N LEU A 651 -54.11 18.13 3.28
CA LEU A 651 -53.39 19.35 3.02
C LEU A 651 -53.79 20.41 4.04
N PHE A 652 -52.81 20.95 4.75
CA PHE A 652 -52.97 22.04 5.69
C PHE A 652 -52.41 23.31 5.06
N VAL A 653 -53.17 24.40 5.07
CA VAL A 653 -52.80 25.68 4.44
C VAL A 653 -53.08 26.84 5.38
N LEU A 654 -52.49 28.00 5.12
CA LEU A 654 -52.86 29.23 5.82
C LEU A 654 -54.31 29.59 5.52
N PRO A 655 -55.09 30.04 6.52
CA PRO A 655 -56.50 30.45 6.30
C PRO A 655 -56.64 31.48 5.18
N THR A 656 -55.71 32.43 5.06
CA THR A 656 -55.69 33.48 4.05
C THR A 656 -55.36 32.99 2.63
N ALA A 657 -54.75 31.81 2.51
CA ALA A 657 -54.32 31.22 1.24
C ALA A 657 -55.26 30.10 0.74
N SER A 658 -56.30 29.74 1.47
CA SER A 658 -57.15 28.55 1.20
C SER A 658 -57.69 28.49 -0.25
N SER A 659 -58.09 29.61 -0.82
CA SER A 659 -58.61 29.66 -2.21
C SER A 659 -57.50 29.48 -3.27
N ALA A 660 -56.26 29.80 -2.95
CA ALA A 660 -55.14 29.61 -3.87
C ALA A 660 -54.84 28.10 -4.14
N TYR A 661 -55.30 27.21 -3.23
CA TYR A 661 -55.07 25.75 -3.31
C TYR A 661 -56.27 24.99 -3.92
N ASP A 662 -57.22 25.67 -4.56
CA ASP A 662 -58.37 25.00 -5.18
C ASP A 662 -57.94 23.95 -6.21
N SER A 663 -56.90 24.17 -6.97
CA SER A 663 -56.33 23.20 -7.92
C SER A 663 -55.76 21.94 -7.26
N TRP A 664 -55.37 22.01 -5.99
CA TRP A 664 -54.82 20.88 -5.25
C TRP A 664 -55.85 19.96 -4.60
N LYS A 665 -57.12 20.38 -4.49
CA LYS A 665 -58.21 19.64 -3.82
C LYS A 665 -58.37 18.20 -4.34
N ASN A 666 -58.08 17.96 -5.60
CA ASN A 666 -58.24 16.65 -6.20
C ASN A 666 -57.15 15.64 -5.77
N TYR A 667 -56.09 16.07 -5.18
CA TYR A 667 -54.94 15.22 -4.75
C TYR A 667 -55.00 14.84 -3.26
N PHE A 668 -55.87 15.44 -2.47
CA PHE A 668 -55.94 15.27 -1.03
C PHE A 668 -57.32 14.87 -0.53
N LYS A 669 -57.37 14.15 0.60
CA LYS A 669 -58.60 13.78 1.31
C LYS A 669 -59.40 15.01 1.78
N ALA A 670 -58.67 16.01 2.21
CA ALA A 670 -59.25 17.29 2.64
C ALA A 670 -58.19 18.40 2.57
N VAL A 671 -58.65 19.62 2.34
CA VAL A 671 -57.88 20.84 2.54
C VAL A 671 -58.34 21.51 3.83
N VAL A 672 -57.46 21.72 4.76
CA VAL A 672 -57.71 22.25 6.11
C VAL A 672 -57.03 23.60 6.23
N ALA A 673 -57.79 24.66 6.46
CA ALA A 673 -57.30 26.03 6.54
C ALA A 673 -57.12 26.44 8.03
N ASP A 674 -56.08 25.88 8.67
CA ASP A 674 -55.82 26.09 10.10
C ASP A 674 -54.33 26.32 10.45
N LEU A 675 -53.44 26.43 9.45
CA LEU A 675 -52.03 26.73 9.74
C LEU A 675 -51.88 28.13 10.33
N THR A 676 -51.04 28.24 11.35
CA THR A 676 -50.55 29.53 11.86
C THR A 676 -49.24 29.89 11.19
N VAL A 677 -49.01 31.18 10.95
CA VAL A 677 -47.72 31.66 10.42
C VAL A 677 -46.61 31.29 11.39
N GLN A 678 -45.58 30.60 10.90
CA GLN A 678 -44.38 30.23 11.68
C GLN A 678 -43.46 31.41 11.88
#